data_192e116d7fcd218c65fb08c57d26f574
#
_entry.id   192e116d7fcd218c65fb08c57d26f574
#
_cell.length_a   1.000
_cell.length_b   1.000
_cell.length_c   1.000
_cell.angle_alpha   90.00
_cell.angle_beta   90.00
_cell.angle_gamma   90.00
#
_symmetry.space_group_name_H-M   'P 1'
#
loop_
_entity.id
_entity.type
_entity.pdbx_description
1 polymer ?
#
loop_
_entity_poly.entity_id
_entity_poly.type
_entity_poly.pdbx_seq_one_letter_code
_entity_poly.pdbx_strand_id
1 'polypeptide(L)'
;MKSTTNYFRNALLAAQYPVIEYKDKVFETISWEEISNGCLMEEKAIRFRDDVTIKEEDNEKPKKSVVIALKTVLTEYKDGGKINNDLEDLTSVFFLPAYLLQSGVLCVPDNQEPWIPREFLAPMVESLFVIGHADEFDDFLERTTERRVQIETWEAYLSYAIELYESVTKIKFFEDPFEKYKIRFDNKFYIFEYQKIDSVMNLLKAYNELQYDEEPKLYTKITQCSIEPSRKIQSSTKREKMIGHVGQMGGEYPLSPSQRESISCFQEIKDGEVLAVNGPPGTGKTTLLQSIVADMYVKKALKREMAPIVVATSTNNQAVTNIIESFGKINPIGIKNLEKRWVTGVHSFAVYFPSKGKETEAKRNNYQYTNVAGEAFVEEVESEDNRKNSQQVFDEAFIEYFGYKRNSLSEAVERIHAELLRVDKQRIQCIESMMELVKILGQKGIAEYLEDLSTQIEHNEKEINICREEMEGNKQKGKQLIERCNSWRKSYEELPWYIRLFKFITCFRRKIEAWSYEYMSFDELNFLNRGIRIDEIENTYHRKIQKNDECIQGIRRRIEMYEKEMKKCIDEKEEVHKKISSFVAVCSELVPYQVRVTKESLYKDIDIKKLNDQLDKVRYIEFWLAVHYYEALWLATQYGITDNQKGKTFAKVLDTMYHRIAMLSPCMVMTCYMLPKQFWAYNNNEKCHYNMHDYADLLIVDEAGQISVEIGAVTFAFARKAIVVGDERQIPPVWSVRKALDISMAIKNGVIEISEQYEKLEKMGLNCSQSSIMKIASFSSPYKKYGKGLFLSEHRRCYNEIIQYCNELVYGGNLEPLRGSFQNDDSNVISDLLLPMNHVQVDTAYSQRVGTSRQNKNEAEAIVEWISENFSVILERYQLRAEDKQLDFNSKLVLGIITPFKSQSTLIKRLINKRLPDYAADISVGTVHTFQGAERNVIIFSSVYGNQEGCFFINRNTNLMNVAVSRAKDAFVVIGDVGCLVGGSNSAAGLLKEFCQKSVF
;
A
#
# COMPACT_ATOMS: atom_id res chain seq x y z
N MET A 1 -20.99 -19.45 5.54
CA MET A 1 -21.02 -18.09 6.05
C MET A 1 -21.57 -18.02 7.47
N LYS A 2 -22.81 -18.40 7.76
CA LYS A 2 -23.44 -18.27 9.12
C LYS A 2 -22.60 -18.89 10.24
N SER A 3 -22.03 -20.08 10.08
CA SER A 3 -21.13 -20.70 11.07
C SER A 3 -19.88 -19.82 11.34
N THR A 4 -19.24 -19.30 10.29
CA THR A 4 -18.06 -18.44 10.42
C THR A 4 -18.42 -17.09 11.06
N THR A 5 -19.59 -16.53 10.71
CA THR A 5 -20.10 -15.30 11.32
C THR A 5 -20.33 -15.46 12.82
N ASN A 6 -20.97 -16.57 13.23
CA ASN A 6 -21.16 -16.89 14.65
C ASN A 6 -19.84 -17.11 15.39
N TYR A 7 -18.90 -17.77 14.74
CA TYR A 7 -17.57 -18.01 15.29
C TYR A 7 -16.82 -16.68 15.53
N PHE A 8 -16.77 -15.76 14.56
CA PHE A 8 -16.15 -14.46 14.73
C PHE A 8 -16.84 -13.60 15.80
N ARG A 9 -18.19 -13.64 15.83
CA ARG A 9 -18.96 -12.97 16.86
C ARG A 9 -18.61 -13.49 18.27
N ASN A 10 -18.50 -14.80 18.45
CA ASN A 10 -18.15 -15.39 19.73
C ASN A 10 -16.70 -15.11 20.13
N ALA A 11 -15.76 -15.07 19.17
CA ALA A 11 -14.39 -14.66 19.41
C ALA A 11 -14.31 -13.18 19.86
N LEU A 12 -15.12 -12.31 19.23
CA LEU A 12 -15.21 -10.89 19.62
C LEU A 12 -15.76 -10.72 21.04
N LEU A 13 -16.75 -11.52 21.43
CA LEU A 13 -17.27 -11.51 22.80
C LEU A 13 -16.20 -11.92 23.84
N ALA A 14 -15.32 -12.86 23.49
CA ALA A 14 -14.25 -13.29 24.38
C ALA A 14 -13.17 -12.22 24.61
N ALA A 15 -13.11 -11.18 23.76
CA ALA A 15 -12.05 -10.15 23.77
C ALA A 15 -12.32 -8.91 24.66
N GLN A 16 -13.33 -8.91 25.53
CA GLN A 16 -13.92 -7.68 26.13
C GLN A 16 -13.34 -7.19 27.47
N TYR A 17 -12.12 -7.52 27.88
CA TYR A 17 -11.64 -7.20 29.22
C TYR A 17 -10.42 -6.23 29.23
N PRO A 18 -10.64 -4.89 29.11
CA PRO A 18 -9.56 -3.91 28.99
C PRO A 18 -8.95 -3.50 30.34
N VAL A 19 -7.76 -2.89 30.28
CA VAL A 19 -7.22 -2.08 31.38
C VAL A 19 -7.92 -0.73 31.43
N ILE A 20 -8.23 -0.26 32.62
CA ILE A 20 -8.73 1.10 32.85
C ILE A 20 -7.60 1.95 33.42
N GLU A 21 -7.21 2.98 32.69
CA GLU A 21 -6.17 3.94 33.12
C GLU A 21 -6.76 5.02 34.01
N TYR A 22 -6.01 5.47 35.05
CA TYR A 22 -6.42 6.52 35.99
C TYR A 22 -6.42 7.92 35.34
N LYS A 23 -5.60 8.13 34.34
CA LYS A 23 -5.44 9.42 33.68
C LYS A 23 -6.75 9.84 33.01
N ASP A 24 -7.18 11.06 33.28
CA ASP A 24 -8.39 11.66 32.71
C ASP A 24 -9.73 11.01 33.14
N LYS A 25 -9.74 10.24 34.24
CA LYS A 25 -10.95 9.64 34.83
C LYS A 25 -11.34 10.29 36.16
N VAL A 26 -12.63 10.44 36.36
CA VAL A 26 -13.17 10.75 37.70
C VAL A 26 -13.17 9.46 38.50
N PHE A 27 -12.48 9.45 39.62
CA PHE A 27 -12.42 8.29 40.52
C PHE A 27 -12.43 8.72 41.97
N GLU A 28 -12.85 7.80 42.87
CA GLU A 28 -12.85 7.96 44.31
C GLU A 28 -12.19 6.77 44.97
N THR A 29 -11.61 7.02 46.15
CA THR A 29 -11.08 5.95 47.01
C THR A 29 -12.20 5.44 47.89
N ILE A 30 -12.43 4.12 47.89
CA ILE A 30 -13.44 3.47 48.72
C ILE A 30 -12.82 2.45 49.68
N SER A 31 -13.47 2.19 50.79
CA SER A 31 -13.03 1.23 51.79
C SER A 31 -13.54 -0.18 51.48
N TRP A 32 -12.89 -1.21 52.06
CA TRP A 32 -13.39 -2.58 52.00
C TRP A 32 -14.77 -2.73 52.62
N GLU A 33 -15.05 -1.97 53.67
CA GLU A 33 -16.37 -1.97 54.38
C GLU A 33 -17.48 -1.49 53.42
N GLU A 34 -17.23 -0.42 52.65
CA GLU A 34 -18.19 0.07 51.65
C GLU A 34 -18.42 -0.98 50.54
N ILE A 35 -17.37 -1.66 50.12
CA ILE A 35 -17.47 -2.71 49.09
C ILE A 35 -18.23 -3.92 49.61
N SER A 36 -17.85 -4.42 50.79
CA SER A 36 -18.49 -5.62 51.38
C SER A 36 -19.95 -5.41 51.71
N ASN A 37 -20.30 -4.21 52.21
CA ASN A 37 -21.68 -3.86 52.52
C ASN A 37 -22.50 -3.47 51.26
N GLY A 38 -21.85 -3.28 50.10
CA GLY A 38 -22.49 -2.89 48.84
C GLY A 38 -23.10 -1.51 48.87
N CYS A 39 -22.56 -0.58 49.70
CA CYS A 39 -23.10 0.76 49.85
C CYS A 39 -21.98 1.78 50.08
N LEU A 40 -21.92 2.82 49.25
CA LEU A 40 -20.98 3.93 49.37
C LEU A 40 -21.45 4.96 50.36
N MET A 41 -20.53 5.65 51.04
CA MET A 41 -20.83 6.84 51.80
C MET A 41 -21.49 7.92 50.93
N GLU A 42 -22.45 8.63 51.49
CA GLU A 42 -23.26 9.60 50.76
C GLU A 42 -22.42 10.69 50.06
N GLU A 43 -21.37 11.18 50.68
CA GLU A 43 -20.45 12.18 50.13
C GLU A 43 -19.73 11.70 48.85
N LYS A 44 -19.38 10.41 48.78
CA LYS A 44 -18.74 9.79 47.62
C LYS A 44 -19.75 9.48 46.53
N ALA A 45 -20.95 9.02 46.90
CA ALA A 45 -22.03 8.77 45.98
C ALA A 45 -22.49 10.04 45.23
N ILE A 46 -22.47 11.20 45.89
CA ILE A 46 -22.83 12.51 45.32
C ILE A 46 -21.93 12.87 44.14
N ARG A 47 -20.61 12.57 44.17
CA ARG A 47 -19.68 12.90 43.09
C ARG A 47 -19.97 12.18 41.77
N PHE A 48 -20.68 11.08 41.81
CA PHE A 48 -21.12 10.35 40.65
C PHE A 48 -22.55 10.71 40.19
N ARG A 49 -23.24 11.63 40.91
CA ARG A 49 -24.63 12.00 40.65
C ARG A 49 -24.84 13.10 39.60
N ASP A 50 -23.84 13.96 39.36
CA ASP A 50 -24.05 15.27 38.71
C ASP A 50 -24.29 15.25 37.19
N ASP A 51 -24.32 14.11 36.51
CA ASP A 51 -24.48 14.01 35.05
C ASP A 51 -25.69 13.18 34.58
N VAL A 52 -26.70 12.93 35.43
CA VAL A 52 -27.86 12.13 35.00
C VAL A 52 -28.99 13.03 34.50
N THR A 53 -28.97 13.39 33.22
CA THR A 53 -30.17 13.87 32.51
C THR A 53 -31.15 12.71 32.34
N ILE A 54 -32.15 12.68 33.23
CA ILE A 54 -33.24 11.69 33.26
C ILE A 54 -34.14 11.93 32.04
N LYS A 55 -34.28 10.94 31.16
CA LYS A 55 -35.47 10.82 30.32
C LYS A 55 -36.56 10.08 31.12
N GLU A 56 -37.66 10.73 31.35
CA GLU A 56 -38.78 10.30 32.21
C GLU A 56 -39.63 9.12 31.68
N GLU A 57 -39.13 8.31 30.73
CA GLU A 57 -39.98 7.31 30.05
C GLU A 57 -39.83 5.85 30.51
N ASP A 58 -38.92 5.52 31.47
CA ASP A 58 -38.82 4.16 32.03
C ASP A 58 -38.94 4.12 33.55
N ASN A 59 -39.85 3.30 34.05
CA ASN A 59 -40.13 3.04 35.47
C ASN A 59 -38.95 2.38 36.23
N GLU A 60 -37.73 2.35 35.74
CA GLU A 60 -36.54 1.86 36.42
C GLU A 60 -35.80 2.98 37.14
N LYS A 61 -35.43 2.73 38.40
CA LYS A 61 -34.59 3.64 39.19
C LYS A 61 -33.30 3.93 38.41
N PRO A 62 -32.86 5.19 38.28
CA PRO A 62 -31.68 5.55 37.54
C PRO A 62 -30.43 4.85 38.10
N LYS A 63 -29.81 4.00 37.29
CA LYS A 63 -28.60 3.25 37.59
C LYS A 63 -27.44 3.86 36.84
N LYS A 64 -26.32 4.16 37.52
CA LYS A 64 -25.05 4.59 36.87
C LYS A 64 -24.10 3.41 36.81
N SER A 65 -23.53 3.13 35.62
CA SER A 65 -22.49 2.12 35.47
C SER A 65 -21.17 2.62 36.07
N VAL A 66 -20.61 1.82 36.95
CA VAL A 66 -19.35 2.06 37.64
C VAL A 66 -18.48 0.80 37.61
N VAL A 67 -17.19 0.94 37.81
CA VAL A 67 -16.28 -0.20 38.00
C VAL A 67 -15.42 0.03 39.22
N ILE A 68 -15.25 -1.02 40.03
CA ILE A 68 -14.41 -1.02 41.20
C ILE A 68 -13.11 -1.72 40.90
N ALA A 69 -11.98 -1.04 41.07
CA ALA A 69 -10.66 -1.65 41.07
C ALA A 69 -10.41 -2.32 42.41
N LEU A 70 -10.55 -3.64 42.46
CA LEU A 70 -10.35 -4.45 43.65
C LEU A 70 -8.87 -4.77 43.94
N LYS A 71 -8.04 -4.71 42.94
CA LYS A 71 -6.60 -4.86 43.08
C LYS A 71 -5.88 -3.84 42.21
N THR A 72 -5.02 -3.06 42.84
CA THR A 72 -4.18 -2.05 42.20
C THR A 72 -2.73 -2.29 42.63
N VAL A 73 -1.81 -2.10 41.69
CA VAL A 73 -0.39 -2.31 41.88
C VAL A 73 0.30 -0.96 41.85
N LEU A 74 1.20 -0.77 42.82
CA LEU A 74 2.12 0.34 42.91
C LEU A 74 3.47 -0.13 42.40
N THR A 75 4.01 0.55 41.40
CA THR A 75 5.39 0.35 40.96
C THR A 75 6.28 1.32 41.74
N GLU A 76 7.00 0.82 42.75
CA GLU A 76 7.92 1.66 43.52
C GLU A 76 9.20 1.96 42.74
N TYR A 77 9.38 3.21 42.35
CA TYR A 77 10.67 3.76 41.99
C TYR A 77 11.32 4.39 43.21
N LYS A 78 12.34 3.75 43.79
CA LYS A 78 13.15 4.37 44.86
C LYS A 78 14.14 5.36 44.27
N ASP A 79 13.80 6.63 44.32
CA ASP A 79 14.77 7.71 44.18
C ASP A 79 14.97 8.35 45.56
N GLY A 80 16.12 8.05 46.15
CA GLY A 80 16.54 8.70 47.42
C GLY A 80 15.63 8.44 48.66
N GLY A 81 14.88 7.32 48.69
CA GLY A 81 14.14 6.92 49.88
C GLY A 81 12.75 7.53 50.04
N LYS A 82 12.24 8.33 49.10
CA LYS A 82 10.86 8.79 49.09
C LYS A 82 10.05 8.03 48.06
N ILE A 83 8.89 7.49 48.48
CA ILE A 83 7.87 6.92 47.61
C ILE A 83 7.18 8.09 46.94
N ASN A 84 7.23 8.12 45.60
CA ASN A 84 6.48 9.10 44.80
C ASN A 84 5.08 8.50 44.57
N ASN A 85 4.06 9.06 45.20
CA ASN A 85 2.66 8.63 45.04
C ASN A 85 1.98 9.30 43.81
N ASP A 86 2.70 9.53 42.75
CA ASP A 86 2.09 10.07 41.55
C ASP A 86 1.15 9.02 40.91
N LEU A 87 -0.02 9.45 40.51
CA LEU A 87 -1.09 8.63 39.91
C LEU A 87 -0.64 7.83 38.66
N GLU A 88 0.48 8.21 38.04
CA GLU A 88 1.09 7.51 36.89
C GLU A 88 1.70 6.17 37.27
N ASP A 89 1.98 5.91 38.54
CA ASP A 89 2.56 4.66 39.05
C ASP A 89 1.52 3.63 39.49
N LEU A 90 0.22 3.98 39.46
CA LEU A 90 -0.92 3.12 39.84
C LEU A 90 -1.43 2.36 38.62
N THR A 91 -1.51 1.04 38.72
CA THR A 91 -2.08 0.16 37.68
C THR A 91 -3.06 -0.82 38.31
N SER A 92 -4.33 -0.74 37.95
CA SER A 92 -5.34 -1.69 38.42
C SER A 92 -5.32 -2.96 37.59
N VAL A 93 -5.35 -4.09 38.30
CA VAL A 93 -5.15 -5.44 37.71
C VAL A 93 -6.35 -6.35 37.90
N PHE A 94 -7.35 -5.94 38.69
CA PHE A 94 -8.58 -6.69 38.86
C PHE A 94 -9.76 -5.76 39.07
N PHE A 95 -10.80 -5.93 38.25
CA PHE A 95 -11.94 -5.04 38.14
C PHE A 95 -13.24 -5.77 38.42
N LEU A 96 -14.14 -5.09 39.15
CA LEU A 96 -15.50 -5.51 39.48
C LEU A 96 -16.49 -4.48 38.93
N PRO A 97 -17.21 -4.77 37.85
CA PRO A 97 -18.28 -3.89 37.35
C PRO A 97 -19.47 -3.88 38.32
N ALA A 98 -20.15 -2.74 38.41
CA ALA A 98 -21.32 -2.59 39.23
C ALA A 98 -22.28 -1.52 38.68
N TYR A 99 -23.51 -1.55 39.11
CA TYR A 99 -24.44 -0.41 38.99
C TYR A 99 -24.51 0.32 40.31
N LEU A 100 -24.38 1.64 40.28
CA LEU A 100 -24.54 2.51 41.42
C LEU A 100 -25.92 3.18 41.34
N LEU A 101 -26.74 2.97 42.37
CA LEU A 101 -28.02 3.67 42.54
C LEU A 101 -27.83 5.07 43.14
N GLN A 102 -28.81 5.95 42.97
CA GLN A 102 -28.81 7.27 43.60
C GLN A 102 -28.70 7.24 45.13
N SER A 103 -29.16 6.16 45.76
CA SER A 103 -29.02 5.91 47.19
C SER A 103 -27.61 5.55 47.67
N GLY A 104 -26.62 5.40 46.72
CA GLY A 104 -25.31 4.90 47.06
C GLY A 104 -25.17 3.38 47.09
N VAL A 105 -26.23 2.64 46.81
CA VAL A 105 -26.24 1.18 46.82
C VAL A 105 -25.63 0.63 45.53
N LEU A 106 -24.72 -0.35 45.67
CA LEU A 106 -24.10 -1.08 44.57
C LEU A 106 -24.96 -2.29 44.23
N CYS A 107 -25.25 -2.48 42.95
CA CYS A 107 -26.05 -3.59 42.46
C CYS A 107 -25.25 -4.43 41.44
N VAL A 108 -25.62 -5.70 41.34
CA VAL A 108 -25.04 -6.63 40.36
C VAL A 108 -25.37 -6.18 38.94
N PRO A 109 -24.38 -6.02 38.03
CA PRO A 109 -24.65 -5.58 36.68
C PRO A 109 -25.14 -6.75 35.81
N ASP A 110 -26.02 -6.43 34.86
CA ASP A 110 -26.48 -7.40 33.89
C ASP A 110 -25.38 -7.72 32.88
N ASN A 111 -25.11 -8.98 32.59
CA ASN A 111 -24.19 -9.45 31.54
C ASN A 111 -22.78 -8.85 31.61
N GLN A 112 -22.27 -8.55 32.80
CA GLN A 112 -20.90 -8.11 33.01
C GLN A 112 -20.20 -8.99 34.03
N GLU A 113 -18.98 -9.42 33.70
CA GLU A 113 -18.13 -10.27 34.52
C GLU A 113 -17.07 -9.45 35.25
N PRO A 114 -16.65 -9.81 36.47
CA PRO A 114 -15.39 -9.35 37.02
C PRO A 114 -14.24 -9.80 36.10
N TRP A 115 -13.21 -8.96 35.96
CA TRP A 115 -12.13 -9.35 35.03
C TRP A 115 -10.73 -8.92 35.47
N ILE A 116 -9.76 -9.74 35.09
CA ILE A 116 -8.35 -9.40 35.06
C ILE A 116 -8.01 -9.07 33.61
N PRO A 117 -7.49 -7.84 33.32
CA PRO A 117 -7.09 -7.51 31.97
C PRO A 117 -6.09 -8.50 31.39
N ARG A 118 -6.29 -8.88 30.13
CA ARG A 118 -5.48 -9.90 29.43
C ARG A 118 -3.99 -9.58 29.44
N GLU A 119 -3.60 -8.30 29.45
CA GLU A 119 -2.20 -7.91 29.49
C GLU A 119 -1.47 -8.31 30.79
N PHE A 120 -2.21 -8.66 31.85
CA PHE A 120 -1.65 -9.17 33.10
C PHE A 120 -1.73 -10.71 33.25
N LEU A 121 -2.15 -11.38 32.21
CA LEU A 121 -2.26 -12.85 32.16
C LEU A 121 -1.25 -13.42 31.15
N ALA A 122 -0.49 -14.45 31.57
CA ALA A 122 0.43 -15.13 30.64
C ALA A 122 -0.37 -15.81 29.50
N PRO A 123 0.19 -15.80 28.27
CA PRO A 123 1.54 -15.46 27.83
C PRO A 123 1.63 -14.05 27.19
N MET A 124 1.46 -12.97 27.91
CA MET A 124 1.62 -11.62 27.39
C MET A 124 3.04 -11.09 27.62
N VAL A 125 3.65 -10.47 26.61
CA VAL A 125 5.08 -10.15 26.57
C VAL A 125 5.39 -8.69 26.92
N GLU A 126 4.40 -7.79 26.84
CA GLU A 126 4.58 -6.34 27.05
C GLU A 126 4.14 -5.84 28.41
N SER A 127 3.59 -6.71 29.21
CA SER A 127 3.15 -6.34 30.53
C SER A 127 4.33 -6.03 31.46
N LEU A 128 4.15 -5.04 32.35
CA LEU A 128 5.07 -4.77 33.45
C LEU A 128 5.23 -5.98 34.39
N PHE A 129 4.17 -6.77 34.49
CA PHE A 129 4.10 -7.96 35.32
C PHE A 129 2.92 -8.84 34.90
N VAL A 130 2.97 -10.14 35.21
CA VAL A 130 1.90 -11.12 34.99
C VAL A 130 1.48 -11.67 36.35
N ILE A 131 0.18 -11.70 36.61
CA ILE A 131 -0.40 -12.14 37.88
C ILE A 131 -1.13 -13.49 37.81
N GLY A 132 -1.33 -14.05 36.61
CA GLY A 132 -2.04 -15.30 36.40
C GLY A 132 -1.90 -15.83 34.98
N HIS A 133 -2.69 -16.87 34.68
CA HIS A 133 -2.76 -17.45 33.35
C HIS A 133 -4.14 -17.22 32.73
N ALA A 134 -4.18 -16.82 31.48
CA ALA A 134 -5.43 -16.55 30.79
C ALA A 134 -6.26 -17.84 30.55
N ASP A 135 -5.60 -19.07 30.49
CA ASP A 135 -6.34 -20.36 30.45
C ASP A 135 -7.18 -20.58 31.71
N GLU A 136 -6.61 -20.29 32.86
CA GLU A 136 -7.32 -20.39 34.13
C GLU A 136 -8.50 -19.42 34.19
N PHE A 137 -8.36 -18.20 33.60
CA PHE A 137 -9.43 -17.22 33.52
C PHE A 137 -10.56 -17.71 32.62
N ASP A 138 -10.23 -18.21 31.44
CA ASP A 138 -11.24 -18.69 30.46
C ASP A 138 -11.95 -19.96 30.99
N ASP A 139 -11.20 -20.90 31.56
CA ASP A 139 -11.75 -22.10 32.18
C ASP A 139 -12.69 -21.77 33.34
N PHE A 140 -12.35 -20.76 34.15
CA PHE A 140 -13.20 -20.31 35.25
C PHE A 140 -14.54 -19.76 34.72
N LEU A 141 -14.48 -18.85 33.76
CA LEU A 141 -15.70 -18.26 33.18
C LEU A 141 -16.57 -19.31 32.50
N GLU A 142 -16.00 -20.23 31.72
CA GLU A 142 -16.76 -21.31 31.07
C GLU A 142 -17.46 -22.21 32.09
N ARG A 143 -16.73 -22.68 33.09
CA ARG A 143 -17.26 -23.56 34.15
C ARG A 143 -18.34 -22.91 35.03
N THR A 144 -18.30 -21.58 35.15
CA THR A 144 -19.19 -20.86 36.11
C THR A 144 -20.28 -20.04 35.40
N THR A 145 -20.42 -20.11 34.07
CA THR A 145 -21.41 -19.33 33.29
C THR A 145 -22.82 -19.47 33.82
N GLU A 146 -23.30 -20.69 34.04
CA GLU A 146 -24.66 -20.93 34.55
C GLU A 146 -24.86 -20.37 35.99
N ARG A 147 -23.85 -20.54 36.84
CA ARG A 147 -23.85 -19.99 38.23
C ARG A 147 -23.89 -18.46 38.22
N ARG A 148 -23.14 -17.80 37.30
CA ARG A 148 -23.06 -16.34 37.19
C ARG A 148 -24.44 -15.70 36.88
N VAL A 149 -25.20 -16.32 36.01
CA VAL A 149 -26.56 -15.86 35.62
C VAL A 149 -27.52 -15.92 36.81
N GLN A 150 -27.29 -16.83 37.77
CA GLN A 150 -28.15 -16.99 38.95
C GLN A 150 -27.77 -16.06 40.12
N ILE A 151 -26.68 -15.27 39.99
CA ILE A 151 -26.22 -14.37 41.04
C ILE A 151 -27.04 -13.06 40.98
N GLU A 152 -27.88 -12.85 41.96
CA GLU A 152 -28.72 -11.65 42.11
C GLU A 152 -28.29 -10.75 43.28
N THR A 153 -27.60 -11.28 44.32
CA THR A 153 -27.16 -10.52 45.47
C THR A 153 -25.74 -10.01 45.36
N TRP A 154 -25.49 -8.81 45.94
CA TRP A 154 -24.16 -8.19 45.93
C TRP A 154 -23.09 -9.05 46.64
N GLU A 155 -23.46 -9.66 47.78
CA GLU A 155 -22.56 -10.54 48.56
C GLU A 155 -22.11 -11.79 47.76
N ALA A 156 -23.05 -12.44 47.07
CA ALA A 156 -22.75 -13.59 46.22
C ALA A 156 -21.90 -13.17 45.00
N TYR A 157 -22.12 -11.97 44.44
CA TYR A 157 -21.34 -11.44 43.34
C TYR A 157 -19.89 -11.10 43.75
N LEU A 158 -19.72 -10.49 44.91
CA LEU A 158 -18.40 -10.18 45.46
C LEU A 158 -17.62 -11.48 45.76
N SER A 159 -18.30 -12.50 46.36
CA SER A 159 -17.71 -13.80 46.60
C SER A 159 -17.28 -14.50 45.31
N TYR A 160 -18.09 -14.42 44.26
CA TYR A 160 -17.78 -14.93 42.92
C TYR A 160 -16.54 -14.22 42.34
N ALA A 161 -16.45 -12.90 42.50
CA ALA A 161 -15.29 -12.15 42.01
C ALA A 161 -13.99 -12.53 42.73
N ILE A 162 -14.04 -12.71 44.05
CA ILE A 162 -12.89 -13.15 44.84
C ILE A 162 -12.45 -14.55 44.42
N GLU A 163 -13.40 -15.50 44.23
CA GLU A 163 -13.12 -16.86 43.79
C GLU A 163 -12.46 -16.87 42.38
N LEU A 164 -12.93 -16.02 41.47
CA LEU A 164 -12.31 -15.84 40.16
C LEU A 164 -10.85 -15.38 40.30
N TYR A 165 -10.59 -14.33 41.07
CA TYR A 165 -9.24 -13.81 41.27
C TYR A 165 -8.31 -14.89 41.85
N GLU A 166 -8.72 -15.57 42.96
CA GLU A 166 -7.89 -16.62 43.58
C GLU A 166 -7.68 -17.84 42.67
N SER A 167 -8.71 -18.21 41.92
CA SER A 167 -8.61 -19.31 40.97
C SER A 167 -7.63 -19.03 39.85
N VAL A 168 -7.62 -17.83 39.28
CA VAL A 168 -6.79 -17.43 38.15
C VAL A 168 -5.35 -17.12 38.56
N THR A 169 -5.18 -16.41 39.66
CA THR A 169 -3.88 -15.92 40.10
C THR A 169 -3.12 -16.92 40.99
N LYS A 170 -3.86 -17.86 41.65
CA LYS A 170 -3.38 -18.74 42.75
C LYS A 170 -2.90 -17.95 43.99
N ILE A 171 -3.33 -16.69 44.10
CA ILE A 171 -2.99 -15.78 45.20
C ILE A 171 -4.24 -15.54 46.04
N LYS A 172 -4.13 -15.66 47.34
CA LYS A 172 -5.20 -15.29 48.24
C LYS A 172 -5.55 -13.82 48.08
N PHE A 173 -6.84 -13.46 48.08
CA PHE A 173 -7.29 -12.10 47.76
C PHE A 173 -6.66 -11.02 48.66
N PHE A 174 -6.39 -11.32 49.93
CA PHE A 174 -5.77 -10.37 50.86
C PHE A 174 -4.26 -10.54 51.04
N GLU A 175 -3.60 -11.41 50.29
CA GLU A 175 -2.15 -11.58 50.30
C GLU A 175 -1.48 -10.73 49.22
N ASP A 176 -0.23 -10.27 49.51
CA ASP A 176 0.60 -9.55 48.58
C ASP A 176 1.88 -10.36 48.26
N PRO A 177 1.92 -11.13 47.17
CA PRO A 177 3.05 -11.99 46.84
C PRO A 177 4.21 -11.24 46.18
N PHE A 178 4.05 -9.95 45.83
CA PHE A 178 5.03 -9.21 45.00
C PHE A 178 5.99 -8.33 45.78
N GLU A 179 5.98 -8.35 47.10
CA GLU A 179 6.90 -7.59 47.96
C GLU A 179 8.39 -7.74 47.59
N LYS A 180 8.78 -8.92 47.03
CA LYS A 180 10.15 -9.20 46.59
C LYS A 180 10.57 -8.44 45.28
N TYR A 181 9.65 -7.90 44.49
CA TYR A 181 9.92 -7.40 43.15
C TYR A 181 9.87 -5.89 42.99
N LYS A 182 9.86 -5.10 44.08
CA LYS A 182 9.62 -3.62 44.08
C LYS A 182 8.25 -3.24 43.49
N ILE A 183 7.32 -4.16 43.46
CA ILE A 183 5.93 -4.01 43.08
C ILE A 183 5.13 -4.45 44.31
N ARG A 184 4.20 -3.65 44.78
CA ARG A 184 3.30 -4.03 45.85
C ARG A 184 1.86 -3.73 45.49
N PHE A 185 0.92 -4.45 46.08
CA PHE A 185 -0.47 -4.05 46.03
C PHE A 185 -0.72 -2.78 46.82
N ASP A 186 -1.48 -1.86 46.23
CA ASP A 186 -2.04 -0.76 47.02
C ASP A 186 -3.18 -1.31 47.90
N ASN A 187 -3.18 -0.94 49.17
CA ASN A 187 -4.24 -1.31 50.12
C ASN A 187 -5.51 -0.50 49.94
N LYS A 188 -5.59 0.36 48.92
CA LYS A 188 -6.75 1.16 48.58
C LYS A 188 -7.52 0.52 47.46
N PHE A 189 -8.82 0.74 47.49
CA PHE A 189 -9.74 0.37 46.43
C PHE A 189 -10.23 1.64 45.73
N TYR A 190 -10.47 1.58 44.44
CA TYR A 190 -10.87 2.73 43.65
C TYR A 190 -12.16 2.45 42.90
N ILE A 191 -13.04 3.40 42.81
CA ILE A 191 -14.26 3.34 42.01
C ILE A 191 -14.17 4.39 40.90
N PHE A 192 -14.51 3.99 39.67
CA PHE A 192 -14.50 4.84 38.52
C PHE A 192 -15.88 4.91 37.89
N GLU A 193 -16.17 6.03 37.26
CA GLU A 193 -17.22 6.05 36.26
C GLU A 193 -16.84 5.17 35.08
N TYR A 194 -17.65 4.20 34.79
CA TYR A 194 -17.42 3.24 33.74
C TYR A 194 -18.53 3.32 32.69
N GLN A 195 -18.24 3.97 31.58
CA GLN A 195 -19.04 3.78 30.40
C GLN A 195 -18.37 2.65 29.60
N LYS A 196 -19.06 1.52 29.52
CA LYS A 196 -18.64 0.45 28.58
C LYS A 196 -18.48 1.09 27.21
N ILE A 197 -17.27 1.07 26.66
CA ILE A 197 -17.01 1.65 25.34
C ILE A 197 -17.77 0.78 24.33
N ASP A 198 -18.89 1.30 23.85
CA ASP A 198 -19.82 0.61 22.94
C ASP A 198 -19.27 0.33 21.55
N SER A 199 -17.99 0.59 21.27
CA SER A 199 -17.39 0.36 19.96
C SER A 199 -17.48 -1.09 19.50
N VAL A 200 -17.28 -2.05 20.41
CA VAL A 200 -17.43 -3.48 20.13
C VAL A 200 -18.89 -3.86 19.89
N MET A 201 -19.83 -3.17 20.56
CA MET A 201 -21.27 -3.41 20.38
C MET A 201 -21.73 -3.11 18.96
N ASN A 202 -21.13 -2.14 18.27
CA ASN A 202 -21.48 -1.87 16.87
C ASN A 202 -21.06 -3.02 15.96
N LEU A 203 -19.88 -3.62 16.20
CA LEU A 203 -19.45 -4.82 15.48
C LEU A 203 -20.35 -6.01 15.75
N LEU A 204 -20.74 -6.22 17.03
CA LEU A 204 -21.66 -7.31 17.43
C LEU A 204 -23.05 -7.17 16.77
N LYS A 205 -23.59 -5.95 16.73
CA LYS A 205 -24.86 -5.67 16.04
C LYS A 205 -24.76 -6.02 14.56
N ALA A 206 -23.66 -5.62 13.89
CA ALA A 206 -23.44 -5.94 12.48
C ALA A 206 -23.29 -7.46 12.25
N TYR A 207 -22.59 -8.18 13.13
CA TYR A 207 -22.54 -9.65 13.06
C TYR A 207 -23.91 -10.30 13.28
N ASN A 208 -24.76 -9.78 14.18
CA ASN A 208 -26.10 -10.29 14.42
C ASN A 208 -26.98 -10.15 13.15
N GLU A 209 -26.93 -9.03 12.46
CA GLU A 209 -27.70 -8.83 11.23
C GLU A 209 -27.25 -9.78 10.10
N LEU A 210 -25.94 -9.96 9.92
CA LEU A 210 -25.38 -10.88 8.92
C LEU A 210 -25.82 -12.35 9.07
N GLN A 211 -26.49 -12.70 10.19
CA GLN A 211 -27.08 -14.04 10.37
C GLN A 211 -28.45 -14.18 9.68
N TYR A 212 -29.15 -13.08 9.44
CA TYR A 212 -30.55 -13.06 9.02
C TYR A 212 -30.76 -12.52 7.61
N ASP A 213 -29.88 -11.60 7.14
CA ASP A 213 -30.02 -10.87 5.89
C ASP A 213 -29.35 -11.53 4.68
N GLU A 214 -29.57 -10.92 3.49
CA GLU A 214 -28.86 -11.26 2.25
C GLU A 214 -27.36 -11.21 2.47
N GLU A 215 -26.65 -12.16 1.90
CA GLU A 215 -25.21 -12.31 2.09
C GLU A 215 -24.43 -11.25 1.30
N PRO A 216 -23.78 -10.25 1.92
CA PRO A 216 -22.93 -9.29 1.21
C PRO A 216 -21.81 -10.02 0.47
N LYS A 217 -21.66 -9.74 -0.83
CA LYS A 217 -20.79 -10.53 -1.73
C LYS A 217 -19.35 -10.57 -1.26
N LEU A 218 -18.81 -9.42 -0.86
CA LEU A 218 -17.42 -9.30 -0.44
C LEU A 218 -17.18 -10.02 0.91
N TYR A 219 -18.08 -9.86 1.87
CA TYR A 219 -18.02 -10.56 3.16
C TYR A 219 -18.11 -12.08 2.98
N THR A 220 -19.05 -12.54 2.16
CA THR A 220 -19.21 -13.96 1.83
C THR A 220 -17.93 -14.53 1.23
N LYS A 221 -17.30 -13.81 0.31
CA LYS A 221 -16.05 -14.23 -0.33
C LYS A 221 -14.93 -14.48 0.67
N ILE A 222 -14.71 -13.56 1.62
CA ILE A 222 -13.63 -13.70 2.60
C ILE A 222 -13.92 -14.74 3.67
N THR A 223 -15.19 -14.94 4.06
CA THR A 223 -15.58 -15.89 5.11
C THR A 223 -15.72 -17.33 4.63
N GLN A 224 -16.02 -17.55 3.36
CA GLN A 224 -16.09 -18.88 2.74
C GLN A 224 -14.73 -19.36 2.22
N CYS A 225 -13.79 -18.45 1.98
CA CYS A 225 -12.43 -18.72 1.50
C CYS A 225 -12.35 -19.81 0.43
N SER A 226 -13.12 -19.63 -0.66
CA SER A 226 -13.04 -20.51 -1.82
C SER A 226 -11.67 -20.39 -2.48
N ILE A 227 -11.00 -21.52 -2.72
CA ILE A 227 -9.74 -21.57 -3.46
C ILE A 227 -10.04 -21.36 -4.94
N GLU A 228 -9.76 -20.16 -5.45
CA GLU A 228 -9.78 -19.89 -6.88
C GLU A 228 -8.36 -19.97 -7.46
N PRO A 229 -8.23 -20.39 -8.73
CA PRO A 229 -6.94 -20.36 -9.40
C PRO A 229 -6.44 -18.93 -9.49
N SER A 230 -5.14 -18.72 -9.20
CA SER A 230 -4.51 -17.40 -9.31
C SER A 230 -4.56 -16.90 -10.75
N ARG A 231 -5.01 -15.65 -10.93
CA ARG A 231 -4.98 -14.96 -12.22
C ARG A 231 -3.55 -14.57 -12.59
N LYS A 232 -3.22 -14.61 -13.88
CA LYS A 232 -1.92 -14.16 -14.37
C LYS A 232 -1.81 -12.65 -14.27
N ILE A 233 -0.76 -12.18 -13.59
CA ILE A 233 -0.43 -10.75 -13.53
C ILE A 233 0.01 -10.30 -14.93
N GLN A 234 -0.65 -9.28 -15.45
CA GLN A 234 -0.34 -8.70 -16.76
C GLN A 234 0.63 -7.52 -16.59
N SER A 235 1.50 -7.32 -17.60
CA SER A 235 2.40 -6.17 -17.58
C SER A 235 1.63 -4.85 -17.53
N SER A 236 2.03 -3.96 -16.65
CA SER A 236 1.49 -2.60 -16.53
C SER A 236 1.77 -1.70 -17.75
N THR A 237 2.70 -2.13 -18.63
CA THR A 237 3.02 -1.44 -19.89
C THR A 237 2.14 -1.89 -21.06
N LYS A 238 1.19 -2.80 -20.85
CA LYS A 238 0.20 -3.11 -21.88
C LYS A 238 -0.69 -1.89 -22.16
N ARG A 239 -1.06 -1.72 -23.44
CA ARG A 239 -1.89 -0.61 -23.91
C ARG A 239 -3.14 -0.39 -23.04
N GLU A 240 -3.93 -1.45 -22.80
CA GLU A 240 -5.17 -1.38 -22.04
C GLU A 240 -4.93 -0.93 -20.60
N LYS A 241 -3.81 -1.35 -20.00
CA LYS A 241 -3.43 -1.00 -18.62
C LYS A 241 -3.00 0.45 -18.49
N MET A 242 -2.19 0.94 -19.45
CA MET A 242 -1.75 2.33 -19.47
C MET A 242 -2.91 3.30 -19.73
N ILE A 243 -3.81 2.96 -20.66
CA ILE A 243 -5.02 3.74 -20.94
C ILE A 243 -5.97 3.72 -19.74
N GLY A 244 -6.14 2.55 -19.12
CA GLY A 244 -7.06 2.34 -17.99
C GLY A 244 -6.65 3.06 -16.70
N HIS A 245 -5.41 3.48 -16.53
CA HIS A 245 -4.93 4.29 -15.40
C HIS A 245 -5.05 5.77 -15.75
N VAL A 246 -5.98 6.49 -15.10
CA VAL A 246 -6.35 7.86 -15.46
C VAL A 246 -6.01 8.90 -14.39
N GLY A 247 -6.09 8.62 -13.12
CA GLY A 247 -5.91 9.59 -12.05
C GLY A 247 -4.68 9.33 -11.18
N GLN A 248 -4.03 10.39 -10.71
CA GLN A 248 -2.89 10.33 -9.78
C GLN A 248 -2.92 11.53 -8.83
N MET A 249 -2.90 11.30 -7.49
CA MET A 249 -2.86 12.40 -6.52
C MET A 249 -1.48 13.05 -6.40
N GLY A 250 -0.40 12.27 -6.47
CA GLY A 250 0.98 12.79 -6.43
C GLY A 250 1.54 13.01 -7.82
N GLY A 251 2.15 14.17 -8.07
CA GLY A 251 2.79 14.50 -9.36
C GLY A 251 4.32 14.61 -9.31
N GLU A 252 4.91 14.66 -8.11
CA GLU A 252 6.34 14.89 -7.92
C GLU A 252 7.18 13.65 -8.33
N TYR A 253 6.78 12.47 -7.89
CA TYR A 253 7.49 11.23 -8.17
C TYR A 253 6.60 10.25 -8.94
N PRO A 254 7.15 9.56 -9.97
CA PRO A 254 6.40 8.54 -10.68
C PRO A 254 6.18 7.30 -9.81
N LEU A 255 5.13 6.56 -10.13
CA LEU A 255 4.84 5.29 -9.47
C LEU A 255 5.94 4.25 -9.74
N SER A 256 6.27 3.48 -8.72
CA SER A 256 7.19 2.36 -8.86
C SER A 256 6.57 1.20 -9.68
N PRO A 257 7.39 0.32 -10.26
CA PRO A 257 6.91 -0.83 -11.05
C PRO A 257 5.89 -1.72 -10.31
N SER A 258 6.13 -2.02 -9.02
CA SER A 258 5.21 -2.85 -8.23
C SER A 258 3.91 -2.13 -7.87
N GLN A 259 3.93 -0.80 -7.70
CA GLN A 259 2.73 0.00 -7.52
C GLN A 259 1.89 0.02 -8.81
N ARG A 260 2.52 0.20 -9.99
CA ARG A 260 1.83 0.12 -11.30
C ARG A 260 1.24 -1.26 -11.55
N GLU A 261 1.95 -2.33 -11.18
CA GLU A 261 1.45 -3.71 -11.23
C GLU A 261 0.19 -3.84 -10.37
N SER A 262 0.21 -3.30 -9.15
CA SER A 262 -0.93 -3.34 -8.22
C SER A 262 -2.14 -2.57 -8.74
N ILE A 263 -1.95 -1.38 -9.33
CA ILE A 263 -3.04 -0.62 -9.98
C ILE A 263 -3.61 -1.38 -11.17
N SER A 264 -2.74 -2.00 -11.99
CA SER A 264 -3.17 -2.79 -13.14
C SER A 264 -4.03 -3.99 -12.73
N CYS A 265 -3.70 -4.65 -11.61
CA CYS A 265 -4.51 -5.72 -11.04
C CYS A 265 -5.81 -5.19 -10.43
N PHE A 266 -5.76 -4.02 -9.76
CA PHE A 266 -6.95 -3.38 -9.18
C PHE A 266 -8.00 -3.03 -10.25
N GLN A 267 -7.59 -2.65 -11.45
CA GLN A 267 -8.49 -2.38 -12.56
C GLN A 267 -9.32 -3.60 -13.00
N GLU A 268 -8.87 -4.81 -12.69
CA GLU A 268 -9.50 -6.07 -13.10
C GLU A 268 -10.33 -6.72 -12.00
N ILE A 269 -10.23 -6.26 -10.73
CA ILE A 269 -11.08 -6.82 -9.67
C ILE A 269 -12.53 -6.36 -9.81
N LYS A 270 -13.42 -7.29 -9.54
CA LYS A 270 -14.87 -7.12 -9.65
C LYS A 270 -15.50 -6.92 -8.27
N ASP A 271 -16.79 -6.56 -8.26
CA ASP A 271 -17.58 -6.55 -7.04
C ASP A 271 -17.58 -7.93 -6.38
N GLY A 272 -17.41 -7.98 -5.08
CA GLY A 272 -17.20 -9.18 -4.28
C GLY A 272 -15.75 -9.68 -4.23
N GLU A 273 -14.76 -8.98 -4.83
CA GLU A 273 -13.37 -9.42 -4.81
C GLU A 273 -12.50 -8.51 -3.92
N VAL A 274 -11.45 -9.11 -3.38
CA VAL A 274 -10.44 -8.44 -2.57
C VAL A 274 -9.07 -8.50 -3.24
N LEU A 275 -8.37 -7.36 -3.31
CA LEU A 275 -6.97 -7.30 -3.71
C LEU A 275 -6.10 -7.15 -2.46
N ALA A 276 -5.22 -8.11 -2.21
CA ALA A 276 -4.24 -8.03 -1.14
C ALA A 276 -2.89 -7.55 -1.66
N VAL A 277 -2.29 -6.57 -0.98
CA VAL A 277 -0.99 -6.01 -1.32
C VAL A 277 -0.09 -6.02 -0.08
N ASN A 278 0.91 -6.89 -0.07
CA ASN A 278 1.95 -6.89 0.93
C ASN A 278 2.90 -5.72 0.65
N GLY A 279 2.91 -4.75 1.55
CA GLY A 279 3.73 -3.56 1.46
C GLY A 279 4.66 -3.42 2.66
N PRO A 280 5.91 -3.85 2.57
CA PRO A 280 6.92 -3.56 3.59
C PRO A 280 7.04 -2.08 3.92
N PRO A 281 7.65 -1.70 5.05
CA PRO A 281 7.90 -0.30 5.38
C PRO A 281 8.65 0.42 4.25
N GLY A 282 8.29 1.67 3.96
CA GLY A 282 9.02 2.49 2.98
C GLY A 282 8.85 2.12 1.50
N THR A 283 7.89 1.24 1.15
CA THR A 283 7.59 0.84 -0.24
C THR A 283 6.45 1.65 -0.89
N GLY A 284 5.95 2.68 -0.22
CA GLY A 284 4.96 3.61 -0.78
C GLY A 284 3.53 3.06 -0.79
N LYS A 285 3.10 2.34 0.25
CA LYS A 285 1.70 1.89 0.45
C LYS A 285 0.70 3.04 0.27
N THR A 286 0.95 4.15 0.94
CA THR A 286 0.08 5.34 0.92
C THR A 286 -0.05 5.94 -0.48
N THR A 287 1.06 6.03 -1.23
CA THR A 287 1.06 6.51 -2.61
C THR A 287 0.21 5.61 -3.52
N LEU A 288 0.27 4.29 -3.33
CA LEU A 288 -0.59 3.34 -4.04
C LEU A 288 -2.08 3.60 -3.73
N LEU A 289 -2.44 3.78 -2.45
CA LEU A 289 -3.82 4.01 -2.03
C LEU A 289 -4.35 5.35 -2.58
N GLN A 290 -3.57 6.42 -2.50
CA GLN A 290 -3.89 7.72 -3.11
C GLN A 290 -4.13 7.60 -4.63
N SER A 291 -3.29 6.83 -5.32
CA SER A 291 -3.42 6.61 -6.76
C SER A 291 -4.68 5.84 -7.14
N ILE A 292 -5.05 4.83 -6.36
CA ILE A 292 -6.29 4.07 -6.58
C ILE A 292 -7.52 4.94 -6.36
N VAL A 293 -7.53 5.76 -5.31
CA VAL A 293 -8.65 6.69 -5.05
C VAL A 293 -8.75 7.72 -6.17
N ALA A 294 -7.62 8.29 -6.61
CA ALA A 294 -7.59 9.23 -7.72
C ALA A 294 -8.08 8.61 -9.04
N ASP A 295 -7.62 7.39 -9.36
CA ASP A 295 -8.05 6.65 -10.55
C ASP A 295 -9.56 6.40 -10.56
N MET A 296 -10.14 5.99 -9.43
CA MET A 296 -11.58 5.80 -9.30
C MET A 296 -12.35 7.13 -9.45
N TYR A 297 -11.85 8.18 -8.82
CA TYR A 297 -12.47 9.50 -8.81
C TYR A 297 -12.52 10.10 -10.23
N VAL A 298 -11.40 10.05 -10.97
CA VAL A 298 -11.33 10.51 -12.35
C VAL A 298 -12.20 9.67 -13.27
N LYS A 299 -12.21 8.33 -13.13
CA LYS A 299 -13.06 7.44 -13.93
C LYS A 299 -14.54 7.76 -13.79
N LYS A 300 -15.00 8.04 -12.58
CA LYS A 300 -16.37 8.45 -12.31
C LYS A 300 -16.68 9.84 -12.93
N ALA A 301 -15.75 10.80 -12.80
CA ALA A 301 -15.89 12.13 -13.40
C ALA A 301 -15.97 12.05 -14.93
N LEU A 302 -15.09 11.29 -15.60
CA LEU A 302 -15.12 11.09 -17.06
C LEU A 302 -16.48 10.55 -17.56
N LYS A 303 -17.13 9.68 -16.77
CA LYS A 303 -18.43 9.09 -17.08
C LYS A 303 -19.63 9.92 -16.61
N ARG A 304 -19.40 11.06 -15.95
CA ARG A 304 -20.44 11.88 -15.31
C ARG A 304 -21.25 11.12 -14.25
N GLU A 305 -20.62 10.16 -13.60
CA GLU A 305 -21.20 9.45 -12.47
C GLU A 305 -20.94 10.22 -11.16
N MET A 306 -21.70 9.89 -10.10
CA MET A 306 -21.45 10.42 -8.76
C MET A 306 -20.05 10.06 -8.29
N ALA A 307 -19.45 10.95 -7.47
CA ALA A 307 -18.13 10.69 -6.89
C ALA A 307 -18.13 9.37 -6.10
N PRO A 308 -17.06 8.57 -6.16
CA PRO A 308 -17.02 7.28 -5.48
C PRO A 308 -16.97 7.46 -3.97
N ILE A 309 -17.72 6.63 -3.24
CA ILE A 309 -17.64 6.54 -1.79
C ILE A 309 -16.55 5.52 -1.45
N VAL A 310 -15.42 6.02 -0.95
CA VAL A 310 -14.30 5.20 -0.52
C VAL A 310 -14.20 5.25 1.00
N VAL A 311 -14.16 4.10 1.65
CA VAL A 311 -13.97 3.98 3.10
C VAL A 311 -12.59 3.41 3.38
N ALA A 312 -11.80 4.13 4.18
CA ALA A 312 -10.49 3.65 4.65
C ALA A 312 -10.56 3.35 6.15
N THR A 313 -10.10 2.17 6.55
CA THR A 313 -10.20 1.71 7.94
C THR A 313 -8.94 0.99 8.43
N SER A 314 -8.75 1.06 9.75
CA SER A 314 -7.75 0.29 10.51
C SER A 314 -8.24 0.13 11.95
N THR A 315 -7.61 -0.73 12.74
CA THR A 315 -7.85 -0.79 14.21
C THR A 315 -6.94 0.18 14.97
N ASN A 316 -5.80 0.53 14.40
CA ASN A 316 -4.82 1.40 15.01
C ASN A 316 -5.12 2.87 14.68
N ASN A 317 -5.30 3.72 15.72
CA ASN A 317 -5.52 5.15 15.55
C ASN A 317 -4.34 5.83 14.80
N GLN A 318 -3.10 5.39 15.01
CA GLN A 318 -1.95 5.94 14.28
C GLN A 318 -2.04 5.66 12.76
N ALA A 319 -2.50 4.48 12.36
CA ALA A 319 -2.72 4.17 10.94
C ALA A 319 -3.83 5.06 10.35
N VAL A 320 -4.92 5.26 11.09
CA VAL A 320 -6.01 6.17 10.70
C VAL A 320 -5.50 7.61 10.53
N THR A 321 -4.74 8.14 11.49
CA THR A 321 -4.18 9.51 11.39
C THR A 321 -3.17 9.63 10.25
N ASN A 322 -2.35 8.63 10.00
CA ASN A 322 -1.42 8.61 8.87
C ASN A 322 -2.14 8.71 7.50
N ILE A 323 -3.30 8.04 7.36
CA ILE A 323 -4.13 8.17 6.16
C ILE A 323 -4.64 9.60 6.04
N ILE A 324 -5.21 10.18 7.11
CA ILE A 324 -5.77 11.54 7.11
C ILE A 324 -4.70 12.56 6.71
N GLU A 325 -3.53 12.50 7.34
CA GLU A 325 -2.42 13.41 7.06
C GLU A 325 -1.90 13.29 5.62
N SER A 326 -1.80 12.07 5.11
CA SER A 326 -1.31 11.84 3.75
C SER A 326 -2.25 12.37 2.68
N PHE A 327 -3.57 12.22 2.87
CA PHE A 327 -4.58 12.78 1.97
C PHE A 327 -4.76 14.30 2.13
N GLY A 328 -4.23 14.90 3.20
CA GLY A 328 -4.16 16.35 3.42
C GLY A 328 -2.91 17.00 2.81
N LYS A 329 -1.84 16.24 2.53
CA LYS A 329 -0.54 16.75 2.06
C LYS A 329 -0.27 16.30 0.62
N ILE A 330 -0.79 17.04 -0.36
CA ILE A 330 -0.44 16.84 -1.77
C ILE A 330 0.53 17.95 -2.19
N ASN A 331 1.75 17.56 -2.58
CA ASN A 331 2.76 18.50 -3.02
C ASN A 331 2.43 19.01 -4.43
N PRO A 332 2.35 20.34 -4.63
CA PRO A 332 2.13 20.92 -5.95
C PRO A 332 3.35 20.71 -6.85
N ILE A 333 3.12 20.54 -8.14
CA ILE A 333 4.20 20.44 -9.15
C ILE A 333 4.39 21.73 -9.96
N GLY A 334 3.69 22.81 -9.59
CA GLY A 334 3.85 24.14 -10.17
C GLY A 334 2.97 24.42 -11.39
N ILE A 335 1.81 23.79 -11.50
CA ILE A 335 0.81 24.10 -12.55
C ILE A 335 -0.14 25.14 -12.01
N LYS A 336 0.11 26.40 -12.42
CA LYS A 336 -0.66 27.56 -11.94
C LYS A 336 -2.16 27.35 -12.08
N ASN A 337 -2.90 27.79 -11.05
CA ASN A 337 -4.37 27.91 -10.99
C ASN A 337 -5.15 26.59 -10.99
N LEU A 338 -4.47 25.44 -11.05
CA LEU A 338 -5.12 24.13 -11.02
C LEU A 338 -4.92 23.42 -9.67
N GLU A 339 -3.79 23.61 -9.00
CA GLU A 339 -3.38 22.84 -7.82
C GLU A 339 -3.89 23.40 -6.48
N LYS A 340 -4.99 24.17 -6.53
CA LYS A 340 -5.66 24.74 -5.36
C LYS A 340 -7.12 24.32 -5.37
N ARG A 341 -7.71 24.22 -4.18
CA ARG A 341 -9.16 24.07 -4.07
C ARG A 341 -9.84 25.34 -4.58
N TRP A 342 -10.89 25.18 -5.39
CA TRP A 342 -11.71 26.29 -5.87
C TRP A 342 -12.92 26.55 -4.96
N VAL A 343 -13.00 25.86 -3.84
CA VAL A 343 -14.00 26.03 -2.78
C VAL A 343 -13.33 26.25 -1.44
N THR A 344 -14.01 26.92 -0.52
CA THR A 344 -13.53 27.21 0.83
C THR A 344 -13.94 26.13 1.83
N GLY A 345 -13.24 26.02 2.96
CA GLY A 345 -13.55 25.06 4.02
C GLY A 345 -13.10 23.62 3.76
N VAL A 346 -12.42 23.34 2.63
CA VAL A 346 -11.94 22.00 2.26
C VAL A 346 -10.43 22.01 2.10
N HIS A 347 -9.71 21.28 2.94
CA HIS A 347 -8.24 21.26 2.94
C HIS A 347 -7.65 19.85 2.83
N SER A 348 -8.50 18.80 2.80
CA SER A 348 -8.05 17.42 2.66
C SER A 348 -8.95 16.64 1.69
N PHE A 349 -8.40 15.62 1.05
CA PHE A 349 -9.17 14.61 0.27
C PHE A 349 -9.69 13.47 1.14
N ALA A 350 -9.48 13.55 2.46
CA ALA A 350 -10.03 12.64 3.44
C ALA A 350 -10.89 13.39 4.46
N VAL A 351 -11.97 12.73 4.92
CA VAL A 351 -12.79 13.18 6.05
C VAL A 351 -12.72 12.13 7.15
N TYR A 352 -12.38 12.56 8.35
CA TYR A 352 -12.27 11.69 9.52
C TYR A 352 -13.61 11.56 10.23
N PHE A 353 -13.96 10.33 10.60
CA PHE A 353 -15.12 10.00 11.43
C PHE A 353 -14.63 9.46 12.79
N PRO A 354 -14.30 10.36 13.75
CA PRO A 354 -13.77 9.98 15.05
C PRO A 354 -14.80 9.28 15.92
N SER A 355 -14.34 8.52 16.92
CA SER A 355 -15.16 8.20 18.08
C SER A 355 -15.37 9.45 18.94
N LYS A 356 -16.45 9.49 19.73
CA LYS A 356 -16.80 10.66 20.58
C LYS A 356 -15.63 11.14 21.45
N GLY A 357 -14.83 10.20 22.00
CA GLY A 357 -13.64 10.53 22.80
C GLY A 357 -12.44 11.08 22.01
N LYS A 358 -12.46 11.02 20.66
CA LYS A 358 -11.38 11.50 19.80
C LYS A 358 -11.72 12.79 19.03
N GLU A 359 -12.92 13.34 19.17
CA GLU A 359 -13.34 14.58 18.50
C GLU A 359 -12.49 15.79 18.96
N THR A 360 -12.18 15.88 20.26
CA THR A 360 -11.32 16.96 20.81
C THR A 360 -9.90 16.89 20.24
N GLU A 361 -9.36 15.68 20.08
CA GLU A 361 -8.04 15.47 19.45
C GLU A 361 -8.06 15.82 17.95
N ALA A 362 -9.13 15.42 17.25
CA ALA A 362 -9.32 15.78 15.83
C ALA A 362 -9.36 17.29 15.64
N LYS A 363 -10.09 18.00 16.49
CA LYS A 363 -10.17 19.46 16.49
C LYS A 363 -8.81 20.12 16.78
N ARG A 364 -8.10 19.64 17.81
CA ARG A 364 -6.77 20.15 18.18
C ARG A 364 -5.74 20.00 17.05
N ASN A 365 -5.80 18.89 16.34
CA ASN A 365 -4.89 18.58 15.22
C ASN A 365 -5.37 19.18 13.90
N ASN A 366 -6.44 19.95 13.89
CA ASN A 366 -7.04 20.56 12.70
C ASN A 366 -7.38 19.54 11.59
N TYR A 367 -7.84 18.33 11.97
CA TYR A 367 -8.30 17.34 11.00
C TYR A 367 -9.68 17.72 10.47
N GLN A 368 -9.92 17.48 9.18
CA GLN A 368 -11.23 17.61 8.56
C GLN A 368 -12.11 16.44 9.03
N TYR A 369 -13.02 16.65 9.98
CA TYR A 369 -13.79 15.58 10.62
C TYR A 369 -15.29 15.87 10.66
N THR A 370 -16.10 14.81 10.71
CA THR A 370 -17.55 14.86 10.87
C THR A 370 -18.08 13.60 11.57
N ASN A 371 -19.38 13.53 11.80
CA ASN A 371 -20.09 12.37 12.34
C ASN A 371 -21.38 12.10 11.54
N VAL A 372 -22.17 11.08 11.95
CA VAL A 372 -23.46 10.73 11.30
C VAL A 372 -24.49 11.84 11.35
N ALA A 373 -24.37 12.79 12.29
CA ALA A 373 -25.24 13.96 12.37
C ALA A 373 -24.82 15.08 11.41
N GLY A 374 -23.64 14.99 10.78
CA GLY A 374 -23.11 16.02 9.90
C GLY A 374 -22.52 17.21 10.63
N GLU A 375 -22.14 17.06 11.90
CA GLU A 375 -21.48 18.10 12.71
C GLU A 375 -20.09 18.45 12.17
N ALA A 376 -19.55 19.58 12.55
CA ALA A 376 -18.25 20.12 12.15
C ALA A 376 -18.13 20.30 10.62
N PHE A 377 -17.33 19.50 9.93
CA PHE A 377 -17.01 19.71 8.50
C PHE A 377 -18.25 19.85 7.59
N VAL A 378 -19.25 18.97 7.71
CA VAL A 378 -20.45 19.03 6.85
C VAL A 378 -21.28 20.28 7.17
N GLU A 379 -21.47 20.59 8.44
CA GLU A 379 -22.21 21.79 8.87
C GLU A 379 -21.52 23.08 8.39
N GLU A 380 -20.18 23.14 8.51
CA GLU A 380 -19.39 24.29 8.06
C GLU A 380 -19.46 24.46 6.54
N VAL A 381 -19.17 23.38 5.80
CA VAL A 381 -19.06 23.42 4.34
C VAL A 381 -20.42 23.69 3.68
N GLU A 382 -21.50 23.09 4.20
CA GLU A 382 -22.86 23.27 3.66
C GLU A 382 -23.56 24.54 4.17
N SER A 383 -22.93 25.35 5.02
CA SER A 383 -23.50 26.62 5.47
C SER A 383 -23.71 27.59 4.28
N GLU A 384 -24.75 28.43 4.35
CA GLU A 384 -25.02 29.38 3.28
C GLU A 384 -23.88 30.37 3.05
N ASP A 385 -23.22 30.80 4.12
CA ASP A 385 -22.09 31.74 4.04
C ASP A 385 -20.88 31.10 3.38
N ASN A 386 -20.52 29.84 3.75
CA ASN A 386 -19.43 29.14 3.12
C ASN A 386 -19.73 28.84 1.63
N ARG A 387 -20.97 28.48 1.28
CA ARG A 387 -21.35 28.27 -0.12
C ARG A 387 -21.24 29.53 -0.96
N LYS A 388 -21.63 30.69 -0.42
CA LYS A 388 -21.46 32.00 -1.11
C LYS A 388 -19.99 32.33 -1.30
N ASN A 389 -19.18 32.17 -0.27
CA ASN A 389 -17.72 32.37 -0.33
C ASN A 389 -17.07 31.41 -1.32
N SER A 390 -17.44 30.14 -1.29
CA SER A 390 -16.95 29.12 -2.21
C SER A 390 -17.31 29.45 -3.65
N GLN A 391 -18.50 29.96 -3.91
CA GLN A 391 -18.91 30.38 -5.25
C GLN A 391 -18.04 31.54 -5.77
N GLN A 392 -17.71 32.51 -4.92
CA GLN A 392 -16.83 33.61 -5.29
C GLN A 392 -15.40 33.11 -5.61
N VAL A 393 -14.81 32.31 -4.74
CA VAL A 393 -13.47 31.72 -4.97
C VAL A 393 -13.44 30.88 -6.23
N PHE A 394 -14.51 30.09 -6.46
CA PHE A 394 -14.65 29.28 -7.67
C PHE A 394 -14.71 30.16 -8.93
N ASP A 395 -15.46 31.24 -8.90
CA ASP A 395 -15.57 32.16 -10.05
C ASP A 395 -14.24 32.82 -10.40
N GLU A 396 -13.50 33.27 -9.39
CA GLU A 396 -12.17 33.86 -9.57
C GLU A 396 -11.18 32.84 -10.16
N ALA A 397 -11.12 31.61 -9.60
CA ALA A 397 -10.27 30.56 -10.09
C ALA A 397 -10.65 30.07 -11.50
N PHE A 398 -11.95 29.97 -11.81
CA PHE A 398 -12.43 29.60 -13.12
C PHE A 398 -12.02 30.62 -14.20
N ILE A 399 -12.15 31.95 -13.89
CA ILE A 399 -11.70 33.02 -14.79
C ILE A 399 -10.18 32.95 -15.01
N GLU A 400 -9.43 32.73 -13.92
CA GLU A 400 -7.98 32.66 -14.00
C GLU A 400 -7.51 31.47 -14.86
N TYR A 401 -8.20 30.32 -14.79
CA TYR A 401 -7.83 29.12 -15.55
C TYR A 401 -8.33 29.16 -17.00
N PHE A 402 -9.60 29.54 -17.23
CA PHE A 402 -10.23 29.49 -18.56
C PHE A 402 -10.17 30.83 -19.34
N GLY A 403 -9.81 31.96 -18.66
CA GLY A 403 -9.66 33.26 -19.28
C GLY A 403 -10.98 34.00 -19.56
N TYR A 404 -12.12 33.50 -19.10
CA TYR A 404 -13.43 34.15 -19.29
C TYR A 404 -14.37 33.86 -18.10
N LYS A 405 -15.38 34.73 -17.92
CA LYS A 405 -16.41 34.57 -16.90
C LYS A 405 -17.52 33.63 -17.39
N ARG A 406 -17.89 32.65 -16.59
CA ARG A 406 -19.02 31.75 -16.86
C ARG A 406 -20.38 32.46 -16.76
N ASN A 407 -21.37 31.96 -17.47
CA ASN A 407 -22.76 32.48 -17.39
C ASN A 407 -23.56 31.71 -16.29
N SER A 408 -23.23 30.44 -16.02
CA SER A 408 -23.91 29.61 -15.04
C SER A 408 -22.96 28.54 -14.44
N LEU A 409 -23.34 27.96 -13.31
CA LEU A 409 -22.61 26.82 -12.73
C LEU A 409 -22.68 25.57 -13.64
N SER A 410 -23.81 25.36 -14.31
CA SER A 410 -23.94 24.26 -15.27
C SER A 410 -22.96 24.40 -16.45
N GLU A 411 -22.72 25.62 -16.95
CA GLU A 411 -21.70 25.90 -17.97
C GLU A 411 -20.30 25.55 -17.46
N ALA A 412 -19.99 25.88 -16.19
CA ALA A 412 -18.71 25.55 -15.60
C ALA A 412 -18.50 24.00 -15.51
N VAL A 413 -19.52 23.27 -15.08
CA VAL A 413 -19.49 21.78 -15.04
C VAL A 413 -19.19 21.22 -16.43
N GLU A 414 -19.92 21.68 -17.47
CA GLU A 414 -19.71 21.23 -18.85
C GLU A 414 -18.32 21.60 -19.38
N ARG A 415 -17.84 22.79 -19.08
CA ARG A 415 -16.53 23.27 -19.56
C ARG A 415 -15.37 22.53 -18.95
N ILE A 416 -15.41 22.30 -17.62
CA ILE A 416 -14.38 21.55 -16.91
C ILE A 416 -14.40 20.08 -17.37
N HIS A 417 -15.57 19.49 -17.52
CA HIS A 417 -15.70 18.13 -18.05
C HIS A 417 -15.15 18.01 -19.48
N ALA A 418 -15.42 18.97 -20.35
CA ALA A 418 -14.87 18.99 -21.71
C ALA A 418 -13.34 19.09 -21.70
N GLU A 419 -12.77 19.86 -20.76
CA GLU A 419 -11.32 19.98 -20.61
C GLU A 419 -10.71 18.65 -20.09
N LEU A 420 -11.36 18.01 -19.11
CA LEU A 420 -10.96 16.69 -18.62
C LEU A 420 -10.95 15.64 -19.75
N LEU A 421 -12.01 15.60 -20.58
CA LEU A 421 -12.06 14.70 -21.74
C LEU A 421 -10.98 15.03 -22.78
N ARG A 422 -10.64 16.31 -22.96
CA ARG A 422 -9.56 16.73 -23.88
C ARG A 422 -8.21 16.19 -23.42
N VAL A 423 -7.88 16.34 -22.14
CA VAL A 423 -6.63 15.89 -21.55
C VAL A 423 -6.54 14.37 -21.61
N ASP A 424 -7.60 13.64 -21.24
CA ASP A 424 -7.69 12.19 -21.34
C ASP A 424 -7.45 11.69 -22.78
N LYS A 425 -8.10 12.34 -23.76
CA LYS A 425 -7.90 12.01 -25.19
C LYS A 425 -6.45 12.23 -25.64
N GLN A 426 -5.81 13.32 -25.23
CA GLN A 426 -4.40 13.59 -25.55
C GLN A 426 -3.48 12.55 -24.94
N ARG A 427 -3.72 12.14 -23.67
CA ARG A 427 -2.97 11.06 -23.02
C ARG A 427 -3.13 9.74 -23.77
N ILE A 428 -4.35 9.37 -24.17
CA ILE A 428 -4.62 8.14 -24.94
C ILE A 428 -3.91 8.21 -26.28
N GLN A 429 -3.98 9.31 -27.03
CA GLN A 429 -3.30 9.48 -28.30
C GLN A 429 -1.77 9.33 -28.18
N CYS A 430 -1.21 9.89 -27.10
CA CYS A 430 0.22 9.75 -26.82
C CYS A 430 0.62 8.27 -26.62
N ILE A 431 -0.17 7.52 -25.83
CA ILE A 431 0.04 6.08 -25.60
C ILE A 431 -0.07 5.30 -26.93
N GLU A 432 -1.13 5.55 -27.70
CA GLU A 432 -1.37 4.85 -28.97
C GLU A 432 -0.28 5.10 -29.99
N SER A 433 0.14 6.35 -30.16
CA SER A 433 1.23 6.71 -31.08
C SER A 433 2.55 6.04 -30.68
N MET A 434 2.85 5.94 -29.37
CA MET A 434 4.03 5.23 -28.88
C MET A 434 3.94 3.73 -29.14
N MET A 435 2.78 3.11 -28.91
CA MET A 435 2.57 1.69 -29.13
C MET A 435 2.68 1.31 -30.62
N GLU A 436 2.19 2.16 -31.51
CA GLU A 436 2.37 1.98 -32.95
C GLU A 436 3.84 2.01 -33.34
N LEU A 437 4.60 2.97 -32.81
CA LEU A 437 6.03 3.10 -33.07
C LEU A 437 6.80 1.85 -32.56
N VAL A 438 6.55 1.43 -31.31
CA VAL A 438 7.18 0.23 -30.74
C VAL A 438 6.81 -1.04 -31.51
N LYS A 439 5.59 -1.13 -32.02
CA LYS A 439 5.17 -2.28 -32.86
C LYS A 439 5.97 -2.40 -34.13
N ILE A 440 6.32 -1.29 -34.77
CA ILE A 440 7.18 -1.27 -35.99
C ILE A 440 8.62 -1.63 -35.65
N LEU A 441 9.15 -1.04 -34.57
CA LEU A 441 10.56 -1.21 -34.18
C LEU A 441 10.87 -2.59 -33.57
N GLY A 442 9.85 -3.28 -33.01
CA GLY A 442 10.03 -4.54 -32.29
C GLY A 442 10.89 -4.38 -31.03
N GLN A 443 12.09 -4.99 -31.03
CA GLN A 443 13.04 -4.90 -29.90
C GLN A 443 14.21 -3.92 -30.16
N LYS A 444 14.26 -3.29 -31.33
CA LYS A 444 15.36 -2.41 -31.74
C LYS A 444 15.10 -0.96 -31.36
N GLY A 445 16.17 -0.23 -31.06
CA GLY A 445 16.12 1.22 -30.94
C GLY A 445 15.85 1.90 -32.30
N ILE A 446 15.34 3.14 -32.28
CA ILE A 446 15.06 3.90 -33.51
C ILE A 446 16.32 4.05 -34.35
N ALA A 447 17.44 4.42 -33.77
CA ALA A 447 18.69 4.64 -34.46
C ALA A 447 19.16 3.36 -35.17
N GLU A 448 19.19 2.25 -34.44
CA GLU A 448 19.57 0.92 -34.94
C GLU A 448 18.66 0.46 -36.08
N TYR A 449 17.34 0.59 -35.93
CA TYR A 449 16.36 0.21 -36.94
C TYR A 449 16.53 1.01 -38.22
N LEU A 450 16.73 2.32 -38.14
CA LEU A 450 16.94 3.19 -39.31
C LEU A 450 18.30 2.95 -39.96
N GLU A 451 19.33 2.59 -39.21
CA GLU A 451 20.65 2.20 -39.72
C GLU A 451 20.57 0.89 -40.50
N ASP A 452 19.87 -0.11 -39.97
CA ASP A 452 19.60 -1.38 -40.63
C ASP A 452 18.91 -1.18 -42.00
N LEU A 453 17.83 -0.35 -42.02
CA LEU A 453 17.14 -0.03 -43.28
C LEU A 453 18.07 0.71 -44.25
N SER A 454 18.89 1.63 -43.75
CA SER A 454 19.85 2.37 -44.60
C SER A 454 20.90 1.43 -45.20
N THR A 455 21.42 0.50 -44.42
CA THR A 455 22.38 -0.52 -44.85
C THR A 455 21.77 -1.45 -45.92
N GLN A 456 20.50 -1.83 -45.75
CA GLN A 456 19.78 -2.64 -46.76
C GLN A 456 19.53 -1.86 -48.04
N ILE A 457 19.20 -0.57 -47.96
CA ILE A 457 19.06 0.30 -49.15
C ILE A 457 20.39 0.39 -49.92
N GLU A 458 21.52 0.68 -49.24
CA GLU A 458 22.85 0.74 -49.84
C GLU A 458 23.26 -0.60 -50.44
N HIS A 459 22.98 -1.72 -49.78
CA HIS A 459 23.25 -3.05 -50.31
C HIS A 459 22.46 -3.31 -51.59
N ASN A 460 21.16 -3.06 -51.60
CA ASN A 460 20.33 -3.25 -52.76
C ASN A 460 20.75 -2.33 -53.94
N GLU A 461 21.13 -1.07 -53.64
CA GLU A 461 21.65 -0.14 -54.64
C GLU A 461 22.96 -0.64 -55.29
N LYS A 462 23.89 -1.19 -54.49
CA LYS A 462 25.12 -1.82 -55.00
C LYS A 462 24.82 -3.03 -55.88
N GLU A 463 23.93 -3.91 -55.46
CA GLU A 463 23.54 -5.09 -56.24
C GLU A 463 22.84 -4.71 -57.55
N ILE A 464 21.99 -3.68 -57.55
CA ILE A 464 21.37 -3.13 -58.77
C ILE A 464 22.45 -2.64 -59.74
N ASN A 465 23.47 -1.92 -59.24
CA ASN A 465 24.54 -1.41 -60.08
C ASN A 465 25.38 -2.55 -60.66
N ILE A 466 25.75 -3.56 -59.86
CA ILE A 466 26.45 -4.78 -60.37
C ILE A 466 25.61 -5.47 -61.43
N CYS A 467 24.32 -5.68 -61.21
CA CYS A 467 23.42 -6.29 -62.19
C CYS A 467 23.29 -5.44 -63.45
N ARG A 468 23.30 -4.10 -63.38
CA ARG A 468 23.31 -3.22 -64.58
C ARG A 468 24.58 -3.35 -65.41
N GLU A 469 25.74 -3.40 -64.73
CA GLU A 469 27.00 -3.64 -65.39
C GLU A 469 27.04 -5.00 -66.08
N GLU A 470 26.64 -6.07 -65.41
CA GLU A 470 26.50 -7.42 -65.96
C GLU A 470 25.57 -7.46 -67.21
N MET A 471 24.42 -6.74 -67.08
CA MET A 471 23.46 -6.65 -68.18
C MET A 471 24.05 -5.95 -69.42
N GLU A 472 24.79 -4.84 -69.24
CA GLU A 472 25.41 -4.11 -70.33
C GLU A 472 26.53 -4.95 -71.01
N GLY A 473 27.34 -5.66 -70.21
CA GLY A 473 28.30 -6.60 -70.70
C GLY A 473 27.68 -7.72 -71.53
N ASN A 474 26.53 -8.26 -71.09
CA ASN A 474 25.81 -9.29 -71.85
C ASN A 474 25.11 -8.73 -73.12
N LYS A 475 24.61 -7.47 -73.10
CA LYS A 475 24.09 -6.78 -74.25
C LYS A 475 25.23 -6.61 -75.38
N GLN A 476 26.43 -6.18 -74.91
CA GLN A 476 27.58 -6.09 -75.88
C GLN A 476 27.93 -7.44 -76.43
N LYS A 477 28.00 -8.50 -75.62
CA LYS A 477 28.19 -9.89 -76.10
C LYS A 477 27.14 -10.32 -77.12
N GLY A 478 25.86 -10.00 -76.78
CA GLY A 478 24.73 -10.27 -77.69
C GLY A 478 24.89 -9.58 -79.05
N LYS A 479 25.26 -8.29 -79.09
CA LYS A 479 25.55 -7.52 -80.35
C LYS A 479 26.68 -8.17 -81.07
N GLN A 480 27.82 -8.50 -80.47
CA GLN A 480 28.96 -9.15 -81.11
C GLN A 480 28.58 -10.51 -81.69
N LEU A 481 27.75 -11.31 -81.02
CA LEU A 481 27.25 -12.58 -81.53
C LEU A 481 26.36 -12.40 -82.76
N ILE A 482 25.49 -11.40 -82.75
CA ILE A 482 24.63 -11.04 -83.89
C ILE A 482 25.50 -10.56 -85.08
N GLU A 483 26.46 -9.66 -84.81
CA GLU A 483 27.38 -9.15 -85.85
C GLU A 483 28.19 -10.30 -86.40
N ARG A 484 28.72 -11.22 -85.59
CA ARG A 484 29.42 -12.39 -86.05
C ARG A 484 28.56 -13.34 -86.91
N CYS A 485 27.33 -13.59 -86.44
CA CYS A 485 26.36 -14.40 -87.17
C CYS A 485 26.05 -13.78 -88.56
N ASN A 486 25.81 -12.46 -88.60
CA ASN A 486 25.54 -11.75 -89.87
C ASN A 486 26.74 -11.70 -90.78
N SER A 487 27.96 -11.48 -90.25
CA SER A 487 29.21 -11.53 -91.04
C SER A 487 29.43 -12.91 -91.57
N TRP A 488 29.24 -14.00 -90.81
CA TRP A 488 29.30 -15.36 -91.27
C TRP A 488 28.29 -15.63 -92.41
N ARG A 489 27.01 -15.20 -92.17
CA ARG A 489 25.93 -15.35 -93.16
C ARG A 489 26.30 -14.66 -94.51
N LYS A 490 26.72 -13.41 -94.44
CA LYS A 490 27.17 -12.62 -95.64
C LYS A 490 28.34 -13.27 -96.34
N SER A 491 29.35 -13.63 -95.63
CA SER A 491 30.49 -14.30 -96.20
C SER A 491 30.16 -15.70 -96.82
N TYR A 492 29.15 -16.42 -96.25
CA TYR A 492 28.64 -17.64 -96.80
C TYR A 492 27.88 -17.41 -98.12
N GLU A 493 27.14 -16.34 -98.22
CA GLU A 493 26.44 -15.94 -99.44
C GLU A 493 27.40 -15.50 -100.58
N GLU A 494 28.54 -14.94 -100.19
CA GLU A 494 29.62 -14.53 -101.13
C GLU A 494 30.43 -15.72 -101.68
N LEU A 495 30.34 -16.90 -101.04
CA LEU A 495 31.00 -18.11 -101.59
C LEU A 495 30.47 -18.46 -102.98
N PRO A 496 31.35 -18.88 -103.95
CA PRO A 496 30.92 -19.29 -105.29
C PRO A 496 29.75 -20.27 -105.21
N TRP A 497 28.76 -20.07 -106.13
CA TRP A 497 27.51 -20.84 -106.07
C TRP A 497 27.77 -22.35 -106.19
N TYR A 498 28.80 -22.83 -106.93
CA TYR A 498 29.15 -24.25 -107.03
C TYR A 498 29.66 -24.88 -105.76
N ILE A 499 30.38 -24.09 -104.91
CA ILE A 499 30.81 -24.56 -103.58
C ILE A 499 29.62 -24.77 -102.68
N ARG A 500 28.63 -23.87 -102.69
CA ARG A 500 27.37 -23.96 -101.93
C ARG A 500 26.43 -25.07 -102.41
N LEU A 501 26.37 -25.30 -103.79
CA LEU A 501 25.52 -26.32 -104.41
C LEU A 501 26.06 -27.73 -104.21
N PHE A 502 27.40 -27.88 -104.29
CA PHE A 502 28.02 -29.21 -104.16
C PHE A 502 28.66 -29.45 -102.81
N LYS A 503 28.06 -28.82 -101.71
CA LYS A 503 28.47 -28.94 -100.28
C LYS A 503 28.57 -30.37 -99.78
N PHE A 504 27.97 -31.38 -100.43
CA PHE A 504 28.02 -32.79 -100.11
C PHE A 504 29.30 -33.48 -100.53
N ILE A 505 30.13 -32.82 -101.45
CA ILE A 505 31.38 -33.36 -101.87
C ILE A 505 32.48 -32.98 -100.86
N THR A 506 33.33 -33.97 -100.52
CA THR A 506 34.32 -33.86 -99.42
C THR A 506 35.31 -32.70 -99.58
N CYS A 507 35.77 -32.38 -100.83
CA CYS A 507 36.73 -31.24 -101.05
C CYS A 507 36.04 -29.88 -100.80
N PHE A 508 34.81 -29.69 -101.25
CA PHE A 508 34.09 -28.42 -100.98
C PHE A 508 33.63 -28.27 -99.53
N ARG A 509 33.25 -29.37 -98.92
CA ARG A 509 32.90 -29.43 -97.48
C ARG A 509 34.08 -29.03 -96.60
N ARG A 510 35.34 -29.56 -96.94
CA ARG A 510 36.55 -29.14 -96.20
C ARG A 510 36.88 -27.63 -96.39
N LYS A 511 36.58 -27.05 -97.56
CA LYS A 511 36.72 -25.61 -97.74
C LYS A 511 35.70 -24.80 -96.89
N ILE A 512 34.46 -25.24 -96.79
CA ILE A 512 33.45 -24.63 -95.94
C ILE A 512 33.83 -24.78 -94.45
N GLU A 513 34.33 -25.95 -94.06
CA GLU A 513 34.82 -26.18 -92.70
C GLU A 513 36.01 -25.25 -92.42
N ALA A 514 37.00 -25.17 -93.21
CA ALA A 514 38.17 -24.29 -92.98
C ALA A 514 37.80 -22.84 -92.91
N TRP A 515 36.89 -22.37 -93.80
CA TRP A 515 36.36 -20.97 -93.70
C TRP A 515 35.49 -20.74 -92.45
N SER A 516 34.75 -21.74 -92.03
CA SER A 516 33.92 -21.59 -90.81
C SER A 516 34.76 -21.39 -89.51
N TYR A 517 36.05 -21.84 -89.51
CA TYR A 517 36.93 -21.57 -88.36
C TYR A 517 37.29 -20.09 -88.19
N GLU A 518 37.10 -19.22 -89.19
CA GLU A 518 37.25 -17.76 -89.02
C GLU A 518 36.16 -17.12 -88.13
N TYR A 519 35.00 -17.76 -88.01
CA TYR A 519 33.78 -17.26 -87.28
C TYR A 519 33.49 -18.02 -86.03
N MET A 520 33.98 -19.25 -85.92
CA MET A 520 33.73 -20.13 -84.75
C MET A 520 35.04 -20.63 -84.15
N SER A 521 35.07 -20.75 -82.83
CA SER A 521 36.26 -21.27 -82.14
C SER A 521 36.38 -22.82 -82.38
N PHE A 522 37.57 -23.33 -82.18
CA PHE A 522 37.87 -24.73 -82.39
C PHE A 522 37.03 -25.66 -81.53
N ASP A 523 36.79 -25.24 -80.28
CA ASP A 523 35.98 -26.00 -79.32
C ASP A 523 34.48 -26.07 -79.74
N GLU A 524 33.99 -25.00 -80.37
CA GLU A 524 32.59 -24.90 -80.87
C GLU A 524 32.42 -25.77 -82.16
N LEU A 525 33.42 -25.92 -82.96
CA LEU A 525 33.37 -26.76 -84.13
C LEU A 525 33.67 -28.26 -83.88
N ASN A 526 34.38 -28.63 -82.81
CA ASN A 526 34.64 -30.01 -82.39
C ASN A 526 33.39 -30.74 -81.93
N PHE A 527 32.34 -30.03 -81.55
CA PHE A 527 31.04 -30.61 -81.21
C PHE A 527 30.28 -31.14 -82.44
N LEU A 528 30.70 -30.79 -83.65
CA LEU A 528 30.09 -31.14 -84.95
C LEU A 528 30.76 -32.36 -85.60
N ASN A 529 30.92 -33.45 -84.90
CA ASN A 529 31.74 -34.63 -85.24
C ASN A 529 31.30 -35.45 -86.45
N ARG A 530 30.32 -35.03 -87.28
CA ARG A 530 29.85 -35.76 -88.47
C ARG A 530 29.43 -34.87 -89.64
N GLY A 531 30.33 -33.93 -90.05
CA GLY A 531 30.09 -33.08 -91.22
C GLY A 531 29.27 -31.83 -90.84
N ILE A 532 29.93 -30.66 -91.13
CA ILE A 532 29.36 -29.35 -90.81
C ILE A 532 28.09 -29.14 -91.65
N ARG A 533 26.95 -29.10 -91.02
CA ARG A 533 25.65 -28.64 -91.58
C ARG A 533 25.56 -27.13 -91.32
N ILE A 534 25.28 -26.36 -92.34
CA ILE A 534 25.13 -24.91 -92.30
C ILE A 534 24.06 -24.51 -91.26
N ASP A 535 22.94 -25.28 -91.29
CA ASP A 535 21.85 -25.10 -90.40
C ASP A 535 22.26 -25.29 -88.88
N GLU A 536 23.27 -26.16 -88.65
CA GLU A 536 23.75 -26.38 -87.24
C GLU A 536 24.62 -25.23 -86.74
N ILE A 537 25.36 -24.55 -87.62
CA ILE A 537 26.15 -23.37 -87.30
C ILE A 537 25.19 -22.20 -86.96
N GLU A 538 24.21 -21.96 -87.82
CA GLU A 538 23.19 -20.93 -87.60
C GLU A 538 22.40 -21.23 -86.36
N ASN A 539 21.97 -22.47 -86.15
CA ASN A 539 21.28 -22.88 -84.89
C ASN A 539 22.16 -22.72 -83.63
N THR A 540 23.51 -22.86 -83.79
CA THR A 540 24.44 -22.64 -82.66
C THR A 540 24.50 -21.18 -82.25
N TYR A 541 24.58 -20.28 -83.29
CA TYR A 541 24.49 -18.86 -83.00
C TYR A 541 23.14 -18.47 -82.38
N HIS A 542 22.03 -18.99 -82.90
CA HIS A 542 20.71 -18.76 -82.41
C HIS A 542 20.60 -19.25 -80.96
N ARG A 543 21.06 -20.45 -80.58
CA ARG A 543 21.09 -20.94 -79.20
C ARG A 543 21.97 -20.06 -78.32
N LYS A 544 23.11 -19.53 -78.77
CA LYS A 544 23.96 -18.64 -77.98
C LYS A 544 23.28 -17.30 -77.71
N ILE A 545 22.65 -16.72 -78.73
CA ILE A 545 21.90 -15.49 -78.67
C ILE A 545 20.70 -15.71 -77.64
N GLN A 546 19.97 -16.83 -77.88
CA GLN A 546 18.84 -17.14 -76.92
C GLN A 546 19.32 -17.33 -75.52
N LYS A 547 20.40 -18.07 -75.24
CA LYS A 547 20.97 -18.18 -73.88
C LYS A 547 21.42 -16.83 -73.33
N ASN A 548 22.00 -15.97 -74.14
CA ASN A 548 22.40 -14.63 -73.76
C ASN A 548 21.17 -13.79 -73.43
N ASP A 549 20.06 -13.87 -74.17
CA ASP A 549 18.81 -13.19 -73.94
C ASP A 549 18.12 -13.72 -72.65
N GLU A 550 18.14 -15.07 -72.42
CA GLU A 550 17.64 -15.67 -71.16
C GLU A 550 18.47 -15.16 -69.97
N CYS A 551 19.83 -15.02 -70.14
CA CYS A 551 20.65 -14.45 -69.10
C CYS A 551 20.29 -12.98 -68.81
N ILE A 552 20.08 -12.16 -69.81
CA ILE A 552 19.68 -10.75 -69.72
C ILE A 552 18.28 -10.67 -69.00
N GLN A 553 17.34 -11.54 -69.35
CA GLN A 553 16.04 -11.61 -68.69
C GLN A 553 16.17 -12.02 -67.22
N GLY A 554 17.08 -12.96 -66.89
CA GLY A 554 17.40 -13.36 -65.55
C GLY A 554 17.94 -12.18 -64.69
N ILE A 555 18.89 -11.43 -65.30
CA ILE A 555 19.44 -10.23 -64.66
C ILE A 555 18.39 -9.14 -64.48
N ARG A 556 17.49 -8.90 -65.43
CA ARG A 556 16.41 -7.95 -65.37
C ARG A 556 15.45 -8.29 -64.18
N ARG A 557 15.10 -9.56 -63.99
CA ARG A 557 14.29 -10.03 -62.89
C ARG A 557 14.98 -9.78 -61.53
N ARG A 558 16.31 -9.96 -61.46
CA ARG A 558 17.09 -9.64 -60.25
C ARG A 558 17.04 -8.14 -59.95
N ILE A 559 17.21 -7.28 -60.96
CA ILE A 559 17.10 -5.83 -60.80
C ILE A 559 15.70 -5.46 -60.29
N GLU A 560 14.66 -5.97 -60.90
CA GLU A 560 13.27 -5.71 -60.49
C GLU A 560 13.00 -6.16 -59.04
N MET A 561 13.62 -7.28 -58.63
CA MET A 561 13.50 -7.77 -57.24
C MET A 561 14.21 -6.80 -56.28
N TYR A 562 15.46 -6.42 -56.53
CA TYR A 562 16.19 -5.49 -55.65
C TYR A 562 15.57 -4.08 -55.64
N GLU A 563 15.07 -3.58 -56.76
CA GLU A 563 14.35 -2.30 -56.84
C GLU A 563 13.07 -2.35 -56.00
N LYS A 564 12.35 -3.46 -55.99
CA LYS A 564 11.16 -3.64 -55.18
C LYS A 564 11.48 -3.71 -53.66
N GLU A 565 12.54 -4.43 -53.29
CA GLU A 565 13.02 -4.51 -51.92
C GLU A 565 13.54 -3.17 -51.42
N MET A 566 14.35 -2.48 -52.24
CA MET A 566 14.84 -1.13 -51.92
C MET A 566 13.69 -0.14 -51.71
N LYS A 567 12.71 -0.16 -52.60
CA LYS A 567 11.52 0.70 -52.47
C LYS A 567 10.77 0.41 -51.18
N LYS A 568 10.60 -0.87 -50.80
CA LYS A 568 9.97 -1.28 -49.55
C LYS A 568 10.72 -0.71 -48.35
N CYS A 569 12.06 -0.79 -48.31
CA CYS A 569 12.88 -0.25 -47.24
C CYS A 569 12.77 1.30 -47.13
N ILE A 570 12.70 2.00 -48.28
CA ILE A 570 12.51 3.45 -48.34
C ILE A 570 11.13 3.83 -47.77
N ASP A 571 10.07 3.13 -48.23
CA ASP A 571 8.70 3.38 -47.77
C ASP A 571 8.58 3.15 -46.23
N GLU A 572 9.21 2.07 -45.71
CA GLU A 572 9.27 1.79 -44.27
C GLU A 572 10.05 2.87 -43.50
N LYS A 573 11.18 3.35 -44.05
CA LYS A 573 11.96 4.44 -43.42
C LYS A 573 11.18 5.73 -43.36
N GLU A 574 10.44 6.09 -44.40
CA GLU A 574 9.58 7.27 -44.43
C GLU A 574 8.41 7.12 -43.44
N GLU A 575 7.79 5.93 -43.33
CA GLU A 575 6.73 5.65 -42.38
C GLU A 575 7.21 5.84 -40.96
N VAL A 576 8.37 5.30 -40.57
CA VAL A 576 8.97 5.48 -39.26
C VAL A 576 9.20 6.95 -38.96
N HIS A 577 9.80 7.72 -39.86
CA HIS A 577 10.01 9.17 -39.67
C HIS A 577 8.71 9.94 -39.53
N LYS A 578 7.66 9.59 -40.26
CA LYS A 578 6.33 10.16 -40.14
C LYS A 578 5.72 9.86 -38.79
N LYS A 579 5.82 8.60 -38.29
CA LYS A 579 5.34 8.18 -36.97
C LYS A 579 6.07 8.90 -35.83
N ILE A 580 7.40 9.03 -35.91
CA ILE A 580 8.19 9.81 -34.95
C ILE A 580 7.72 11.26 -34.90
N SER A 581 7.54 11.90 -36.07
CA SER A 581 7.12 13.28 -36.15
C SER A 581 5.69 13.47 -35.60
N SER A 582 4.78 12.53 -35.89
CA SER A 582 3.42 12.51 -35.31
C SER A 582 3.44 12.35 -33.80
N PHE A 583 4.23 11.41 -33.28
CA PHE A 583 4.36 11.19 -31.82
C PHE A 583 4.91 12.43 -31.10
N VAL A 584 5.97 13.04 -31.62
CA VAL A 584 6.53 14.28 -31.07
C VAL A 584 5.50 15.43 -31.11
N ALA A 585 4.70 15.53 -32.18
CA ALA A 585 3.64 16.52 -32.26
C ALA A 585 2.57 16.31 -31.18
N VAL A 586 2.14 15.07 -30.94
CA VAL A 586 1.20 14.74 -29.88
C VAL A 586 1.80 15.06 -28.49
N CYS A 587 3.07 14.71 -28.27
CA CYS A 587 3.75 15.04 -27.01
C CYS A 587 3.90 16.56 -26.82
N SER A 588 4.03 17.34 -27.87
CA SER A 588 4.14 18.80 -27.78
C SER A 588 2.88 19.46 -27.22
N GLU A 589 1.71 18.86 -27.41
CA GLU A 589 0.45 19.31 -26.78
C GLU A 589 0.43 19.08 -25.26
N LEU A 590 1.26 18.16 -24.74
CA LEU A 590 1.39 17.84 -23.33
C LEU A 590 2.54 18.61 -22.62
N VAL A 591 3.28 19.46 -23.35
CA VAL A 591 4.35 20.31 -22.77
C VAL A 591 3.84 21.22 -21.65
N PRO A 592 2.62 21.83 -21.71
CA PRO A 592 2.08 22.60 -20.60
C PRO A 592 1.95 21.78 -19.30
N TYR A 593 1.84 20.46 -19.40
CA TYR A 593 1.76 19.50 -18.30
C TYR A 593 3.12 18.86 -17.97
N GLN A 594 4.22 19.51 -18.36
CA GLN A 594 5.60 19.10 -18.08
C GLN A 594 6.01 17.75 -18.69
N VAL A 595 5.31 17.25 -19.69
CA VAL A 595 5.76 16.11 -20.50
C VAL A 595 6.74 16.62 -21.56
N ARG A 596 7.98 16.15 -21.49
CA ARG A 596 9.07 16.61 -22.38
C ARG A 596 9.62 15.40 -23.14
N VAL A 597 9.17 15.25 -24.39
CA VAL A 597 9.72 14.27 -25.33
C VAL A 597 10.26 15.01 -26.54
N THR A 598 11.56 14.89 -26.80
CA THR A 598 12.24 15.47 -27.98
C THR A 598 12.62 14.37 -28.95
N LYS A 599 12.86 14.74 -30.23
CA LYS A 599 13.37 13.78 -31.21
C LYS A 599 14.68 13.15 -30.73
N GLU A 600 15.60 13.95 -30.21
CA GLU A 600 16.91 13.51 -29.71
C GLU A 600 16.78 12.50 -28.58
N SER A 601 15.82 12.69 -27.65
CA SER A 601 15.58 11.75 -26.56
C SER A 601 15.04 10.41 -27.04
N LEU A 602 14.20 10.42 -28.08
CA LEU A 602 13.64 9.20 -28.68
C LEU A 602 14.69 8.40 -29.45
N TYR A 603 15.60 9.08 -30.16
CA TYR A 603 16.69 8.41 -30.89
C TYR A 603 17.70 7.75 -29.95
N LYS A 604 17.85 8.29 -28.70
CA LYS A 604 18.72 7.67 -27.69
C LYS A 604 18.10 6.45 -27.05
N ASP A 605 16.82 6.53 -26.69
CA ASP A 605 16.17 5.48 -25.92
C ASP A 605 14.65 5.59 -26.05
N ILE A 606 14.03 4.57 -26.64
CA ILE A 606 12.58 4.44 -26.73
C ILE A 606 12.09 3.52 -25.61
N ASP A 607 11.70 4.11 -24.46
CA ASP A 607 11.27 3.36 -23.29
C ASP A 607 9.83 3.70 -22.93
N ILE A 608 8.94 2.69 -23.09
CA ILE A 608 7.53 2.79 -22.69
C ILE A 608 7.38 3.08 -21.18
N LYS A 609 8.30 2.55 -20.35
CA LYS A 609 8.25 2.79 -18.91
C LYS A 609 8.51 4.26 -18.60
N LYS A 610 9.54 4.85 -19.22
CA LYS A 610 9.85 6.29 -19.05
C LYS A 610 8.71 7.20 -19.54
N LEU A 611 8.06 6.83 -20.66
CA LEU A 611 6.87 7.55 -21.09
C LEU A 611 5.76 7.44 -20.06
N ASN A 612 5.48 6.23 -19.57
CA ASN A 612 4.44 6.01 -18.55
C ASN A 612 4.70 6.80 -17.26
N ASP A 613 5.98 6.97 -16.87
CA ASP A 613 6.41 7.78 -15.74
C ASP A 613 6.13 9.30 -15.96
N GLN A 614 6.38 9.79 -17.17
CA GLN A 614 6.03 11.18 -17.51
C GLN A 614 4.53 11.40 -17.58
N LEU A 615 3.75 10.40 -18.02
CA LEU A 615 2.29 10.48 -18.09
C LEU A 615 1.62 10.52 -16.70
N ASP A 616 2.32 10.21 -15.60
CA ASP A 616 1.78 10.43 -14.25
C ASP A 616 1.50 11.90 -13.98
N LYS A 617 2.25 12.82 -14.59
CA LYS A 617 1.96 14.26 -14.52
C LYS A 617 0.65 14.63 -15.23
N VAL A 618 0.35 13.95 -16.35
CA VAL A 618 -0.94 14.15 -17.05
C VAL A 618 -2.09 13.59 -16.21
N ARG A 619 -1.91 12.39 -15.59
CA ARG A 619 -2.88 11.80 -14.66
C ARG A 619 -3.14 12.68 -13.43
N TYR A 620 -2.12 13.40 -12.98
CA TYR A 620 -2.24 14.39 -11.92
C TYR A 620 -3.12 15.57 -12.34
N ILE A 621 -2.99 16.04 -13.58
CA ILE A 621 -3.88 17.07 -14.14
C ILE A 621 -5.33 16.56 -14.28
N GLU A 622 -5.51 15.33 -14.77
CA GLU A 622 -6.82 14.70 -14.84
C GLU A 622 -7.49 14.63 -13.46
N PHE A 623 -6.70 14.33 -12.41
CA PHE A 623 -7.20 14.31 -11.03
C PHE A 623 -7.68 15.71 -10.59
N TRP A 624 -6.88 16.77 -10.78
CA TRP A 624 -7.29 18.11 -10.39
C TRP A 624 -8.49 18.64 -11.21
N LEU A 625 -8.56 18.33 -12.49
CA LEU A 625 -9.73 18.64 -13.30
C LEU A 625 -10.99 17.91 -12.81
N ALA A 626 -10.86 16.65 -12.37
CA ALA A 626 -11.96 15.92 -11.75
C ALA A 626 -12.37 16.55 -10.41
N VAL A 627 -11.40 17.03 -9.61
CA VAL A 627 -11.68 17.77 -8.36
C VAL A 627 -12.53 19.00 -8.66
N HIS A 628 -12.13 19.83 -9.61
CA HIS A 628 -12.89 21.03 -9.95
C HIS A 628 -14.24 20.74 -10.63
N TYR A 629 -14.34 19.64 -11.37
CA TYR A 629 -15.60 19.14 -11.90
C TYR A 629 -16.59 18.82 -10.76
N TYR A 630 -16.16 18.11 -9.73
CA TYR A 630 -17.02 17.79 -8.60
C TYR A 630 -17.28 18.99 -7.68
N GLU A 631 -16.34 19.93 -7.53
CA GLU A 631 -16.56 21.21 -6.85
C GLU A 631 -17.64 22.04 -7.57
N ALA A 632 -17.57 22.12 -8.90
CA ALA A 632 -18.60 22.77 -9.71
C ALA A 632 -19.98 22.09 -9.55
N LEU A 633 -20.01 20.76 -9.57
CA LEU A 633 -21.22 19.96 -9.41
C LEU A 633 -21.82 20.13 -7.99
N TRP A 634 -20.97 20.14 -6.95
CA TRP A 634 -21.37 20.39 -5.56
C TRP A 634 -22.00 21.79 -5.40
N LEU A 635 -21.42 22.82 -6.03
CA LEU A 635 -21.99 24.17 -6.05
C LEU A 635 -23.31 24.24 -6.84
N ALA A 636 -23.40 23.52 -7.97
CA ALA A 636 -24.59 23.53 -8.84
C ALA A 636 -25.78 22.77 -8.20
N THR A 637 -25.51 21.84 -7.29
CA THR A 637 -26.54 21.06 -6.59
C THR A 637 -26.80 21.64 -5.21
N GLN A 638 -28.06 21.62 -4.77
CA GLN A 638 -28.40 22.01 -3.39
C GLN A 638 -28.29 20.83 -2.43
N TYR A 639 -27.99 21.13 -1.17
CA TYR A 639 -28.08 20.16 -0.09
C TYR A 639 -29.54 19.85 0.17
N GLY A 640 -30.03 18.74 -0.35
CA GLY A 640 -31.45 18.38 -0.38
C GLY A 640 -32.00 17.86 0.97
N ILE A 641 -31.39 18.23 2.12
CA ILE A 641 -31.79 17.82 3.46
C ILE A 641 -32.43 19.02 4.17
N THR A 642 -33.66 18.84 4.63
CA THR A 642 -34.37 19.86 5.39
C THR A 642 -33.85 19.91 6.85
N ASP A 643 -34.08 21.05 7.56
CA ASP A 643 -33.66 21.19 8.96
C ASP A 643 -34.25 20.11 9.88
N ASN A 644 -35.49 19.66 9.60
CA ASN A 644 -36.12 18.57 10.34
C ASN A 644 -35.46 17.18 10.09
N GLN A 645 -34.65 17.05 9.06
CA GLN A 645 -33.95 15.83 8.70
C GLN A 645 -32.48 15.83 9.14
N LYS A 646 -31.91 17.00 9.48
CA LYS A 646 -30.54 17.11 9.99
C LYS A 646 -30.36 16.23 11.23
N GLY A 647 -29.26 15.48 11.29
CA GLY A 647 -28.97 14.57 12.37
C GLY A 647 -29.82 13.29 12.41
N LYS A 648 -30.72 13.07 11.46
CA LYS A 648 -31.47 11.82 11.34
C LYS A 648 -30.68 10.79 10.53
N THR A 649 -30.75 9.53 10.94
CA THR A 649 -30.04 8.42 10.31
C THR A 649 -30.88 7.71 9.21
N PHE A 650 -31.83 8.40 8.59
CA PHE A 650 -32.56 7.86 7.46
C PHE A 650 -31.62 7.57 6.29
N ALA A 651 -31.79 6.42 5.64
CA ALA A 651 -30.93 5.99 4.54
C ALA A 651 -30.72 7.07 3.47
N LYS A 652 -31.80 7.76 3.05
CA LYS A 652 -31.71 8.86 2.06
C LYS A 652 -30.92 10.05 2.56
N VAL A 653 -31.00 10.36 3.87
CA VAL A 653 -30.24 11.47 4.47
C VAL A 653 -28.76 11.15 4.49
N LEU A 654 -28.39 9.94 4.94
CA LEU A 654 -27.01 9.47 4.95
C LEU A 654 -26.44 9.38 3.52
N ASP A 655 -27.19 8.81 2.59
CA ASP A 655 -26.79 8.71 1.17
C ASP A 655 -26.50 10.08 0.57
N THR A 656 -27.39 11.06 0.77
CA THR A 656 -27.18 12.42 0.29
C THR A 656 -25.95 13.05 0.91
N MET A 657 -25.74 12.91 2.22
CA MET A 657 -24.58 13.44 2.94
C MET A 657 -23.29 12.83 2.44
N TYR A 658 -23.23 11.49 2.33
CA TYR A 658 -22.00 10.81 1.91
C TYR A 658 -21.61 11.11 0.47
N HIS A 659 -22.57 11.19 -0.46
CA HIS A 659 -22.26 11.58 -1.82
C HIS A 659 -21.77 13.03 -1.91
N ARG A 660 -22.33 13.96 -1.12
CA ARG A 660 -21.85 15.34 -1.09
C ARG A 660 -20.46 15.47 -0.47
N ILE A 661 -20.17 14.70 0.59
CA ILE A 661 -18.82 14.57 1.15
C ILE A 661 -17.87 14.06 0.06
N ALA A 662 -18.25 12.99 -0.64
CA ALA A 662 -17.40 12.34 -1.65
C ALA A 662 -17.07 13.27 -2.82
N MET A 663 -17.97 14.20 -3.21
CA MET A 663 -17.65 15.22 -4.22
C MET A 663 -16.47 16.11 -3.82
N LEU A 664 -16.33 16.44 -2.55
CA LEU A 664 -15.27 17.31 -2.04
C LEU A 664 -14.06 16.52 -1.50
N SER A 665 -14.33 15.37 -0.89
CA SER A 665 -13.33 14.54 -0.21
C SER A 665 -13.75 13.07 -0.33
N PRO A 666 -13.25 12.34 -1.34
CA PRO A 666 -13.75 11.00 -1.67
C PRO A 666 -13.42 9.91 -0.66
N CYS A 667 -12.45 10.15 0.25
CA CYS A 667 -11.98 9.15 1.21
C CYS A 667 -12.54 9.42 2.61
N MET A 668 -13.39 8.53 3.12
CA MET A 668 -13.94 8.56 4.48
C MET A 668 -13.09 7.66 5.37
N VAL A 669 -12.45 8.24 6.40
CA VAL A 669 -11.49 7.53 7.25
C VAL A 669 -12.06 7.30 8.64
N MET A 670 -12.04 6.06 9.11
CA MET A 670 -12.55 5.68 10.43
C MET A 670 -11.92 4.38 10.93
N THR A 671 -12.05 4.10 12.22
CA THR A 671 -11.63 2.80 12.73
C THR A 671 -12.62 1.70 12.37
N CYS A 672 -12.17 0.43 12.33
CA CYS A 672 -13.04 -0.73 12.13
C CYS A 672 -14.25 -0.73 13.09
N TYR A 673 -14.06 -0.24 14.32
CA TYR A 673 -15.11 -0.14 15.34
C TYR A 673 -16.18 0.90 15.01
N MET A 674 -15.82 1.96 14.30
CA MET A 674 -16.73 3.06 13.96
C MET A 674 -17.51 2.78 12.68
N LEU A 675 -16.98 1.95 11.79
CA LEU A 675 -17.55 1.74 10.45
C LEU A 675 -19.02 1.27 10.50
N PRO A 676 -19.42 0.24 11.26
CA PRO A 676 -20.83 -0.17 11.30
C PRO A 676 -21.76 0.93 11.83
N LYS A 677 -21.28 1.77 12.76
CA LYS A 677 -22.07 2.89 13.29
C LYS A 677 -22.36 3.94 12.23
N GLN A 678 -21.42 4.20 11.32
CA GLN A 678 -21.60 5.22 10.28
C GLN A 678 -22.60 4.77 9.22
N PHE A 679 -22.71 3.48 8.94
CA PHE A 679 -23.64 2.92 7.95
C PHE A 679 -24.91 2.31 8.59
N TRP A 680 -25.24 2.69 9.83
CA TRP A 680 -26.43 2.27 10.54
C TRP A 680 -27.60 3.19 10.20
N ALA A 681 -28.43 2.78 9.22
CA ALA A 681 -29.54 3.56 8.71
C ALA A 681 -30.88 3.16 9.33
N TYR A 682 -31.81 4.10 9.41
CA TYR A 682 -33.17 3.84 9.85
C TYR A 682 -34.13 3.68 8.68
N ASN A 683 -34.84 2.56 8.64
CA ASN A 683 -35.88 2.29 7.67
C ASN A 683 -37.26 2.70 8.21
N ASN A 684 -37.85 3.74 7.64
CA ASN A 684 -39.16 4.26 8.04
C ASN A 684 -40.31 3.27 7.85
N ASN A 685 -40.22 2.40 6.82
CA ASN A 685 -41.30 1.49 6.48
C ASN A 685 -41.37 0.32 7.48
N GLU A 686 -40.20 -0.20 7.85
CA GLU A 686 -40.07 -1.34 8.77
C GLU A 686 -39.90 -0.90 10.22
N LYS A 687 -39.74 0.42 10.47
CA LYS A 687 -39.49 1.02 11.78
C LYS A 687 -38.32 0.39 12.55
N CYS A 688 -37.30 -0.02 11.83
CA CYS A 688 -36.09 -0.61 12.40
C CYS A 688 -34.83 0.03 11.79
N HIS A 689 -33.73 -0.17 12.47
CA HIS A 689 -32.41 0.16 11.93
C HIS A 689 -31.83 -1.06 11.23
N TYR A 690 -30.98 -0.79 10.22
CA TYR A 690 -30.26 -1.82 9.48
C TYR A 690 -28.90 -1.27 9.01
N ASN A 691 -27.96 -2.16 8.73
CA ASN A 691 -26.68 -1.82 8.13
C ASN A 691 -26.81 -1.69 6.61
N MET A 692 -26.24 -0.64 6.03
CA MET A 692 -26.17 -0.41 4.58
C MET A 692 -25.08 -1.31 3.99
N HIS A 693 -25.41 -2.59 3.74
CA HIS A 693 -24.49 -3.57 3.14
C HIS A 693 -24.18 -3.23 1.67
N ASP A 694 -22.99 -3.65 1.16
CA ASP A 694 -22.49 -3.43 -0.21
C ASP A 694 -22.61 -1.96 -0.69
N TYR A 695 -22.58 -0.99 0.23
CA TYR A 695 -22.85 0.40 -0.05
C TYR A 695 -21.64 1.16 -0.61
N ALA A 696 -20.50 1.10 0.05
CA ALA A 696 -19.29 1.80 -0.40
C ALA A 696 -18.73 1.19 -1.70
N ASP A 697 -18.24 2.03 -2.62
CA ASP A 697 -17.61 1.55 -3.85
C ASP A 697 -16.30 0.80 -3.60
N LEU A 698 -15.56 1.20 -2.54
CA LEU A 698 -14.28 0.60 -2.16
C LEU A 698 -14.08 0.66 -0.65
N LEU A 699 -13.66 -0.48 -0.08
CA LEU A 699 -13.06 -0.56 1.25
C LEU A 699 -11.53 -0.62 1.13
N ILE A 700 -10.85 0.29 1.79
CA ILE A 700 -9.40 0.27 2.02
C ILE A 700 -9.16 -0.20 3.44
N VAL A 701 -8.41 -1.28 3.62
CA VAL A 701 -7.95 -1.73 4.94
C VAL A 701 -6.44 -1.54 5.00
N ASP A 702 -5.99 -0.57 5.80
CA ASP A 702 -4.56 -0.30 5.97
C ASP A 702 -4.02 -0.90 7.27
N GLU A 703 -2.71 -1.20 7.28
CA GLU A 703 -2.04 -1.93 8.36
C GLU A 703 -2.78 -3.24 8.74
N ALA A 704 -3.30 -3.93 7.72
CA ALA A 704 -4.16 -5.10 7.88
C ALA A 704 -3.48 -6.29 8.57
N GLY A 705 -2.15 -6.30 8.62
CA GLY A 705 -1.36 -7.26 9.40
C GLY A 705 -1.57 -7.15 10.91
N GLN A 706 -2.08 -5.99 11.39
CA GLN A 706 -2.35 -5.70 12.81
C GLN A 706 -3.82 -5.85 13.18
N ILE A 707 -4.69 -6.18 12.24
CA ILE A 707 -6.14 -6.28 12.48
C ILE A 707 -6.49 -7.75 12.70
N SER A 708 -7.01 -8.07 13.89
CA SER A 708 -7.52 -9.39 14.18
C SER A 708 -8.79 -9.69 13.38
N VAL A 709 -9.01 -10.97 13.12
CA VAL A 709 -10.03 -11.44 12.18
C VAL A 709 -11.43 -11.07 12.65
N GLU A 710 -11.73 -11.29 13.91
CA GLU A 710 -13.04 -11.03 14.52
C GLU A 710 -13.42 -9.54 14.54
N ILE A 711 -12.43 -8.63 14.49
CA ILE A 711 -12.68 -7.18 14.41
C ILE A 711 -12.83 -6.73 12.97
N GLY A 712 -11.94 -7.19 12.09
CA GLY A 712 -11.86 -6.66 10.75
C GLY A 712 -12.81 -7.30 9.74
N ALA A 713 -13.19 -8.58 9.92
CA ALA A 713 -13.97 -9.30 8.90
C ALA A 713 -15.33 -8.66 8.61
N VAL A 714 -16.04 -8.19 9.63
CA VAL A 714 -17.36 -7.57 9.45
C VAL A 714 -17.33 -6.31 8.59
N THR A 715 -16.19 -5.60 8.52
CA THR A 715 -16.07 -4.36 7.73
C THR A 715 -16.24 -4.60 6.22
N PHE A 716 -15.98 -5.81 5.76
CA PHE A 716 -16.15 -6.19 4.35
C PHE A 716 -17.62 -6.28 3.92
N ALA A 717 -18.56 -6.32 4.86
CA ALA A 717 -19.98 -6.31 4.54
C ALA A 717 -20.47 -4.97 3.97
N PHE A 718 -19.74 -3.88 4.19
CA PHE A 718 -20.16 -2.51 3.86
C PHE A 718 -19.72 -2.03 2.49
N ALA A 719 -18.94 -2.79 1.75
CA ALA A 719 -18.39 -2.35 0.47
C ALA A 719 -18.51 -3.42 -0.63
N ARG A 720 -18.50 -2.94 -1.88
CA ARG A 720 -18.61 -3.80 -3.07
C ARG A 720 -17.31 -4.54 -3.38
N LYS A 721 -16.16 -3.90 -3.17
CA LYS A 721 -14.82 -4.49 -3.35
C LYS A 721 -13.84 -3.91 -2.35
N ALA A 722 -12.72 -4.58 -2.14
CA ALA A 722 -11.71 -4.11 -1.20
C ALA A 722 -10.30 -4.17 -1.75
N ILE A 723 -9.46 -3.25 -1.25
CA ILE A 723 -8.02 -3.38 -1.25
C ILE A 723 -7.52 -3.46 0.20
N VAL A 724 -6.72 -4.47 0.47
CA VAL A 724 -6.17 -4.75 1.79
C VAL A 724 -4.67 -4.60 1.71
N VAL A 725 -4.14 -3.63 2.45
CA VAL A 725 -2.71 -3.30 2.45
C VAL A 725 -2.15 -3.54 3.85
N GLY A 726 -1.00 -4.16 3.92
CA GLY A 726 -0.36 -4.47 5.20
C GLY A 726 0.93 -5.23 4.98
N ASP A 727 1.49 -5.72 6.06
CA ASP A 727 2.70 -6.53 6.02
C ASP A 727 2.62 -7.64 7.07
N GLU A 728 2.57 -8.89 6.63
CA GLU A 728 2.54 -10.07 7.52
C GLU A 728 3.85 -10.28 8.28
N ARG A 729 4.93 -9.57 7.90
CA ARG A 729 6.26 -9.63 8.52
C ARG A 729 6.51 -8.51 9.53
N GLN A 730 5.48 -7.69 9.80
CA GLN A 730 5.47 -6.74 10.90
C GLN A 730 4.79 -7.34 12.14
N ILE A 731 4.59 -6.52 13.18
CA ILE A 731 3.99 -6.97 14.43
C ILE A 731 2.55 -7.44 14.16
N PRO A 732 2.20 -8.65 14.59
CA PRO A 732 0.86 -9.18 14.44
C PRO A 732 -0.14 -8.49 15.38
N PRO A 733 -1.46 -8.75 15.22
CA PRO A 733 -2.46 -8.31 16.18
C PRO A 733 -2.17 -8.86 17.58
N VAL A 734 -2.67 -8.16 18.58
CA VAL A 734 -2.74 -8.73 19.94
C VAL A 734 -3.98 -9.63 19.97
N TRP A 735 -3.76 -10.93 19.86
CA TRP A 735 -4.86 -11.90 19.91
C TRP A 735 -5.39 -12.07 21.31
N SER A 736 -6.68 -11.90 21.47
CA SER A 736 -7.38 -12.06 22.76
C SER A 736 -7.89 -13.48 22.98
N VAL A 737 -7.85 -14.31 21.94
CA VAL A 737 -8.34 -15.70 21.95
C VAL A 737 -7.15 -16.66 21.82
N ARG A 738 -7.07 -17.67 22.67
CA ARG A 738 -6.04 -18.70 22.62
C ARG A 738 -6.41 -19.80 21.65
N LYS A 739 -5.38 -20.53 21.18
CA LYS A 739 -5.55 -21.62 20.23
C LYS A 739 -6.53 -22.71 20.71
N ALA A 740 -6.46 -23.13 21.97
CA ALA A 740 -7.36 -24.15 22.50
C ALA A 740 -8.82 -23.68 22.53
N LEU A 741 -9.09 -22.45 23.00
CA LEU A 741 -10.42 -21.86 22.99
C LEU A 741 -10.91 -21.64 21.57
N ASP A 742 -10.02 -21.20 20.68
CA ASP A 742 -10.32 -20.95 19.28
C ASP A 742 -10.78 -22.23 18.55
N ILE A 743 -10.07 -23.35 18.78
CA ILE A 743 -10.45 -24.67 18.27
C ILE A 743 -11.85 -25.05 18.78
N SER A 744 -12.10 -24.90 20.09
CA SER A 744 -13.38 -25.22 20.71
C SER A 744 -14.52 -24.39 20.12
N MET A 745 -14.31 -23.08 19.94
CA MET A 745 -15.29 -22.18 19.32
C MET A 745 -15.53 -22.53 17.85
N ALA A 746 -14.49 -22.89 17.09
CA ALA A 746 -14.63 -23.29 15.70
C ALA A 746 -15.47 -24.58 15.54
N ILE A 747 -15.26 -25.56 16.42
CA ILE A 747 -16.06 -26.80 16.47
C ILE A 747 -17.51 -26.48 16.90
N LYS A 748 -17.71 -25.74 18.00
CA LYS A 748 -19.02 -25.42 18.55
C LYS A 748 -19.91 -24.66 17.55
N ASN A 749 -19.32 -23.81 16.73
CA ASN A 749 -20.04 -23.04 15.70
C ASN A 749 -20.13 -23.78 14.35
N GLY A 750 -19.62 -25.02 14.23
CA GLY A 750 -19.68 -25.80 13.01
C GLY A 750 -18.84 -25.25 11.85
N VAL A 751 -17.75 -24.57 12.16
CA VAL A 751 -16.74 -24.11 11.16
C VAL A 751 -15.83 -25.27 10.79
N ILE A 752 -15.49 -26.10 11.78
CA ILE A 752 -14.77 -27.37 11.63
C ILE A 752 -15.52 -28.46 12.43
N GLU A 753 -15.35 -29.71 12.04
CA GLU A 753 -15.97 -30.84 12.71
C GLU A 753 -15.05 -31.46 13.80
N ILE A 754 -13.74 -31.45 13.54
CA ILE A 754 -12.73 -32.05 14.40
C ILE A 754 -11.48 -31.15 14.47
N SER A 755 -10.73 -31.28 15.56
CA SER A 755 -9.55 -30.45 15.84
C SER A 755 -8.45 -30.51 14.76
N GLU A 756 -8.30 -31.63 14.07
CA GLU A 756 -7.33 -31.83 13.00
C GLU A 756 -7.59 -30.91 11.78
N GLN A 757 -8.83 -30.50 11.58
CA GLN A 757 -9.19 -29.57 10.50
C GLN A 757 -8.77 -28.13 10.79
N TYR A 758 -8.34 -27.83 12.01
CA TYR A 758 -7.93 -26.48 12.41
C TYR A 758 -6.71 -25.96 11.63
N GLU A 759 -5.78 -26.85 11.24
CA GLU A 759 -4.66 -26.45 10.36
C GLU A 759 -5.11 -25.88 9.01
N LYS A 760 -6.25 -26.36 8.48
CA LYS A 760 -6.83 -25.80 7.26
C LYS A 760 -7.34 -24.38 7.52
N LEU A 761 -7.97 -24.16 8.67
CA LEU A 761 -8.44 -22.85 9.09
C LEU A 761 -7.25 -21.85 9.24
N GLU A 762 -6.16 -22.29 9.84
CA GLU A 762 -4.90 -21.52 9.96
C GLU A 762 -4.30 -21.17 8.60
N LYS A 763 -4.29 -22.09 7.64
CA LYS A 763 -3.79 -21.85 6.27
C LYS A 763 -4.66 -20.84 5.52
N MET A 764 -5.97 -20.86 5.73
CA MET A 764 -6.91 -19.91 5.14
C MET A 764 -6.87 -18.54 5.83
N GLY A 765 -6.28 -18.44 7.01
CA GLY A 765 -6.22 -17.23 7.81
C GLY A 765 -7.49 -16.92 8.57
N LEU A 766 -8.43 -17.87 8.69
CA LEU A 766 -9.74 -17.67 9.35
C LEU A 766 -9.72 -17.87 10.86
N ASN A 767 -8.63 -18.37 11.44
CA ASN A 767 -8.49 -18.57 12.87
C ASN A 767 -8.33 -17.24 13.62
N CYS A 768 -8.96 -17.10 14.79
CA CYS A 768 -8.92 -15.86 15.59
C CYS A 768 -7.71 -15.78 16.54
N SER A 769 -7.02 -16.89 16.79
CA SER A 769 -5.90 -16.96 17.75
C SER A 769 -4.53 -16.56 17.20
N GLN A 770 -4.32 -16.61 15.86
CA GLN A 770 -2.99 -16.37 15.24
C GLN A 770 -3.10 -15.82 13.81
N SER A 771 -4.19 -15.18 13.46
CA SER A 771 -4.40 -14.66 12.12
C SER A 771 -4.67 -13.15 12.10
N SER A 772 -4.68 -12.60 10.89
CA SER A 772 -4.98 -11.20 10.64
C SER A 772 -5.80 -11.05 9.36
N ILE A 773 -6.41 -9.89 9.19
CA ILE A 773 -7.12 -9.54 7.95
C ILE A 773 -6.20 -9.61 6.73
N MET A 774 -4.93 -9.27 6.87
CA MET A 774 -3.96 -9.40 5.77
C MET A 774 -3.82 -10.85 5.30
N LYS A 775 -3.80 -11.81 6.22
CA LYS A 775 -3.66 -13.23 5.88
C LYS A 775 -4.90 -13.78 5.15
N ILE A 776 -6.11 -13.41 5.62
CA ILE A 776 -7.35 -13.76 4.92
C ILE A 776 -7.39 -13.16 3.51
N ALA A 777 -7.08 -11.86 3.40
CA ALA A 777 -7.09 -11.17 2.13
C ALA A 777 -6.04 -11.75 1.16
N SER A 778 -4.83 -12.08 1.63
CA SER A 778 -3.79 -12.74 0.84
C SER A 778 -4.24 -14.09 0.31
N PHE A 779 -4.99 -14.86 1.12
CA PHE A 779 -5.56 -16.14 0.69
C PHE A 779 -6.67 -15.97 -0.35
N SER A 780 -7.57 -15.01 -0.13
CA SER A 780 -8.77 -14.77 -0.97
C SER A 780 -8.47 -13.95 -2.23
N SER A 781 -7.30 -13.30 -2.33
CA SER A 781 -6.92 -12.45 -3.46
C SER A 781 -6.77 -13.27 -4.75
N PRO A 782 -7.34 -12.80 -5.89
CA PRO A 782 -7.20 -13.47 -7.18
C PRO A 782 -5.79 -13.34 -7.77
N TYR A 783 -4.97 -12.41 -7.28
CA TYR A 783 -3.58 -12.22 -7.73
C TYR A 783 -2.62 -12.57 -6.61
N LYS A 784 -1.61 -13.37 -6.92
CA LYS A 784 -0.62 -13.83 -5.95
C LYS A 784 0.79 -13.71 -6.51
N LYS A 785 1.68 -13.11 -5.71
CA LYS A 785 3.12 -13.04 -5.94
C LYS A 785 3.81 -13.71 -4.75
N TYR A 786 4.79 -14.55 -4.99
CA TYR A 786 5.46 -15.34 -3.94
C TYR A 786 4.48 -16.19 -3.08
N GLY A 787 3.39 -16.68 -3.69
CA GLY A 787 2.38 -17.53 -3.01
C GLY A 787 1.36 -16.78 -2.14
N LYS A 788 1.46 -15.43 -2.04
CA LYS A 788 0.58 -14.55 -1.28
C LYS A 788 0.01 -13.46 -2.19
N GLY A 789 -0.72 -12.50 -1.67
CA GLY A 789 -1.15 -11.32 -2.43
C GLY A 789 -0.01 -10.62 -3.17
N LEU A 790 -0.26 -9.51 -3.82
CA LEU A 790 0.79 -8.73 -4.49
C LEU A 790 1.86 -8.27 -3.49
N PHE A 791 3.03 -7.87 -3.98
CA PHE A 791 4.16 -7.45 -3.15
C PHE A 791 4.80 -6.17 -3.70
N LEU A 792 4.93 -5.13 -2.86
CA LEU A 792 5.66 -3.92 -3.18
C LEU A 792 7.15 -4.14 -2.86
N SER A 793 8.00 -4.10 -3.87
CA SER A 793 9.43 -4.43 -3.72
C SER A 793 10.32 -3.22 -3.52
N GLU A 794 10.00 -2.06 -4.07
CA GLU A 794 10.89 -0.89 -4.11
C GLU A 794 10.88 -0.13 -2.79
N HIS A 795 11.96 -0.26 -2.01
CA HIS A 795 12.15 0.44 -0.74
C HIS A 795 12.93 1.74 -0.91
N ARG A 796 12.36 2.86 -0.40
CA ARG A 796 12.94 4.21 -0.58
C ARG A 796 13.12 5.00 0.73
N ARG A 797 12.84 4.39 1.90
CA ARG A 797 12.87 5.08 3.20
C ARG A 797 14.26 5.10 3.84
N CYS A 798 14.82 3.93 4.07
CA CYS A 798 16.08 3.75 4.78
C CYS A 798 17.25 3.65 3.80
N TYR A 799 18.48 3.97 4.23
CA TYR A 799 19.66 3.62 3.47
C TYR A 799 19.71 2.12 3.19
N ASN A 800 20.36 1.75 2.09
CA ASN A 800 20.42 0.36 1.64
C ASN A 800 20.99 -0.56 2.72
N GLU A 801 21.97 -0.09 3.47
CA GLU A 801 22.67 -0.80 4.54
C GLU A 801 21.72 -1.14 5.71
N ILE A 802 20.76 -0.27 6.03
CA ILE A 802 19.78 -0.49 7.09
C ILE A 802 18.72 -1.50 6.65
N ILE A 803 18.13 -1.27 5.48
CA ILE A 803 17.02 -2.13 5.04
C ILE A 803 17.49 -3.52 4.61
N GLN A 804 18.77 -3.69 4.27
CA GLN A 804 19.32 -4.99 3.92
C GLN A 804 19.22 -5.99 5.08
N TYR A 805 19.38 -5.52 6.32
CA TYR A 805 19.11 -6.36 7.51
C TYR A 805 17.68 -6.93 7.49
N CYS A 806 16.68 -6.10 7.28
CA CYS A 806 15.28 -6.53 7.21
C CYS A 806 15.02 -7.46 6.01
N ASN A 807 15.68 -7.16 4.88
CA ASN A 807 15.57 -7.95 3.65
C ASN A 807 16.08 -9.39 3.85
N GLU A 808 17.20 -9.53 4.52
CA GLU A 808 17.76 -10.86 4.86
C GLU A 808 16.96 -11.55 5.96
N LEU A 809 16.53 -10.82 7.01
CA LEU A 809 15.85 -11.40 8.17
C LEU A 809 14.48 -11.99 7.82
N VAL A 810 13.63 -11.26 7.09
CA VAL A 810 12.20 -11.62 6.91
C VAL A 810 11.68 -11.58 5.49
N TYR A 811 12.32 -10.84 4.55
CA TYR A 811 11.80 -10.69 3.18
C TYR A 811 12.48 -11.61 2.16
N GLY A 812 13.51 -12.36 2.56
CA GLY A 812 14.19 -13.37 1.70
C GLY A 812 14.82 -12.77 0.45
N GLY A 813 15.33 -11.52 0.50
CA GLY A 813 15.95 -10.85 -0.63
C GLY A 813 14.99 -10.23 -1.64
N ASN A 814 13.67 -10.23 -1.38
CA ASN A 814 12.66 -9.73 -2.33
C ASN A 814 12.49 -8.20 -2.33
N LEU A 815 13.11 -7.46 -1.41
CA LEU A 815 13.12 -5.99 -1.43
C LEU A 815 14.22 -5.48 -2.34
N GLU A 816 13.92 -4.41 -3.06
CA GLU A 816 14.84 -3.64 -3.89
C GLU A 816 15.17 -2.32 -3.17
N PRO A 817 16.34 -2.20 -2.51
CA PRO A 817 16.76 -0.96 -1.88
C PRO A 817 17.05 0.11 -2.93
N LEU A 818 16.26 1.19 -2.98
CA LEU A 818 16.37 2.25 -4.00
C LEU A 818 16.66 3.64 -3.42
N ARG A 819 16.84 3.79 -2.11
CA ARG A 819 17.26 5.08 -1.54
C ARG A 819 18.70 5.44 -1.91
N GLY A 820 19.54 4.44 -2.05
CA GLY A 820 20.96 4.59 -2.30
C GLY A 820 21.80 4.15 -1.10
N SER A 821 23.11 4.03 -1.34
CA SER A 821 24.08 3.75 -0.28
C SER A 821 24.46 5.04 0.45
N PHE A 822 24.64 4.93 1.75
CA PHE A 822 25.13 5.98 2.64
C PHE A 822 26.42 6.66 2.13
N GLN A 823 27.34 5.90 1.56
CA GLN A 823 28.63 6.43 1.05
C GLN A 823 28.49 7.35 -0.18
N ASN A 824 27.37 7.23 -0.90
CA ASN A 824 27.14 7.95 -2.17
C ASN A 824 26.11 9.10 -2.02
N ASP A 825 25.69 9.43 -0.81
CA ASP A 825 24.71 10.48 -0.56
C ASP A 825 25.36 11.72 0.04
N ASP A 826 25.80 12.66 -0.82
CA ASP A 826 26.35 13.97 -0.41
C ASP A 826 25.35 14.82 0.41
N SER A 827 24.06 14.46 0.41
CA SER A 827 23.04 15.16 1.19
C SER A 827 22.90 14.64 2.62
N ASN A 828 23.67 13.63 3.02
CA ASN A 828 23.63 13.09 4.38
C ASN A 828 24.37 14.01 5.36
N VAL A 829 23.60 14.66 6.23
CA VAL A 829 24.14 15.67 7.17
C VAL A 829 24.83 15.08 8.41
N ILE A 830 24.74 13.76 8.62
CA ILE A 830 25.36 13.08 9.77
C ILE A 830 26.37 11.99 9.37
N SER A 831 26.82 11.99 8.11
CA SER A 831 27.71 10.94 7.57
C SER A 831 29.06 10.86 8.26
N ASP A 832 29.55 11.96 8.79
CA ASP A 832 30.80 12.07 9.56
C ASP A 832 30.62 11.78 11.07
N LEU A 833 29.37 11.65 11.55
CA LEU A 833 29.07 11.40 12.96
C LEU A 833 28.60 9.95 13.19
N LEU A 834 27.79 9.41 12.31
CA LEU A 834 27.13 8.13 12.49
C LEU A 834 27.12 7.30 11.19
N LEU A 835 27.38 6.02 11.31
CA LEU A 835 27.16 5.04 10.25
C LEU A 835 25.70 4.59 10.22
N PRO A 836 25.22 4.01 9.09
CA PRO A 836 23.84 3.51 8.98
C PRO A 836 23.47 2.44 10.01
N MET A 837 24.40 1.52 10.29
CA MET A 837 24.28 0.50 11.33
C MET A 837 25.49 0.62 12.26
N ASN A 838 25.25 0.99 13.51
CA ASN A 838 26.32 1.31 14.44
C ASN A 838 26.05 0.71 15.83
N HIS A 839 27.07 0.60 16.68
CA HIS A 839 26.90 0.22 18.07
C HIS A 839 27.78 1.02 19.01
N VAL A 840 27.30 1.17 20.25
CA VAL A 840 28.03 1.71 21.37
C VAL A 840 28.05 0.63 22.46
N GLN A 841 29.23 0.12 22.77
CA GLN A 841 29.39 -0.95 23.73
C GLN A 841 29.16 -0.46 25.16
N VAL A 842 28.31 -1.18 25.90
CA VAL A 842 28.07 -0.97 27.33
C VAL A 842 28.19 -2.30 28.03
N ASP A 843 29.31 -2.52 28.73
CA ASP A 843 29.57 -3.80 29.38
C ASP A 843 28.59 -4.04 30.55
N THR A 844 27.79 -5.08 30.42
CA THR A 844 26.83 -5.51 31.42
C THR A 844 26.72 -7.03 31.47
N ALA A 845 26.92 -7.62 32.63
CA ALA A 845 26.83 -9.07 32.81
C ALA A 845 25.38 -9.55 32.80
N TYR A 846 24.47 -8.86 33.49
CA TYR A 846 23.08 -9.27 33.66
C TYR A 846 22.15 -8.05 33.66
N SER A 847 20.97 -8.18 33.03
CA SER A 847 19.88 -7.24 33.17
C SER A 847 19.16 -7.46 34.51
N GLN A 848 18.46 -6.42 34.99
CA GLN A 848 17.61 -6.50 36.17
C GLN A 848 16.18 -6.90 35.77
N ARG A 849 15.62 -7.93 36.39
CA ARG A 849 14.19 -8.25 36.22
C ARG A 849 13.34 -7.32 37.07
N VAL A 850 12.26 -6.79 36.49
CA VAL A 850 11.23 -6.00 37.15
C VAL A 850 9.88 -6.64 36.80
N GLY A 851 9.37 -7.47 37.69
CA GLY A 851 8.22 -8.32 37.34
C GLY A 851 8.54 -9.27 36.19
N THR A 852 7.74 -9.21 35.13
CA THR A 852 7.98 -9.95 33.87
C THR A 852 8.80 -9.17 32.88
N SER A 853 9.04 -7.87 33.12
CA SER A 853 9.85 -6.98 32.28
C SER A 853 11.32 -6.99 32.71
N ARG A 854 12.17 -6.30 31.96
CA ARG A 854 13.61 -6.16 32.22
C ARG A 854 14.04 -4.71 32.11
N GLN A 855 15.09 -4.36 32.84
CA GLN A 855 15.77 -3.07 32.70
C GLN A 855 17.28 -3.23 32.89
N ASN A 856 18.03 -2.35 32.27
CA ASN A 856 19.47 -2.23 32.39
C ASN A 856 19.84 -0.76 32.66
N LYS A 857 20.21 -0.48 33.90
CA LYS A 857 20.47 0.89 34.34
C LYS A 857 21.70 1.46 33.67
N ASN A 858 22.78 0.66 33.52
CA ASN A 858 24.02 1.11 32.89
C ASN A 858 23.78 1.52 31.43
N GLU A 859 22.99 0.70 30.72
CA GLU A 859 22.60 1.00 29.34
C GLU A 859 21.74 2.25 29.24
N ALA A 860 20.75 2.42 30.13
CA ALA A 860 19.92 3.62 30.18
C ALA A 860 20.72 4.90 30.49
N GLU A 861 21.72 4.82 31.39
CA GLU A 861 22.64 5.94 31.70
C GLU A 861 23.54 6.26 30.50
N ALA A 862 24.10 5.26 29.83
CA ALA A 862 24.95 5.44 28.64
C ALA A 862 24.15 6.05 27.46
N ILE A 863 22.86 5.69 27.29
CA ILE A 863 21.98 6.32 26.29
C ILE A 863 21.81 7.80 26.58
N VAL A 864 21.57 8.20 27.82
CA VAL A 864 21.39 9.61 28.20
C VAL A 864 22.69 10.40 28.05
N GLU A 865 23.83 9.80 28.36
CA GLU A 865 25.15 10.39 28.17
C GLU A 865 25.42 10.62 26.67
N TRP A 866 25.20 9.59 25.86
CA TRP A 866 25.34 9.70 24.40
C TRP A 866 24.45 10.81 23.82
N ILE A 867 23.20 10.93 24.28
CA ILE A 867 22.30 12.01 23.86
C ILE A 867 22.85 13.39 24.25
N SER A 868 23.38 13.53 25.48
CA SER A 868 23.92 14.82 25.94
C SER A 868 25.12 15.30 25.13
N GLU A 869 25.89 14.37 24.60
CA GLU A 869 27.07 14.65 23.78
C GLU A 869 26.75 14.93 22.31
N ASN A 870 25.79 14.24 21.75
CA ASN A 870 25.60 14.17 20.29
C ASN A 870 24.32 14.87 19.79
N PHE A 871 23.24 14.90 20.59
CA PHE A 871 21.92 15.27 20.08
C PHE A 871 21.82 16.73 19.63
N SER A 872 22.48 17.68 20.32
CA SER A 872 22.47 19.09 19.93
C SER A 872 23.06 19.30 18.52
N VAL A 873 24.17 18.66 18.23
CA VAL A 873 24.82 18.72 16.92
C VAL A 873 23.96 18.06 15.82
N ILE A 874 23.41 16.91 16.12
CA ILE A 874 22.52 16.22 15.19
C ILE A 874 21.28 17.07 14.88
N LEU A 875 20.66 17.67 15.90
CA LEU A 875 19.46 18.50 15.75
C LEU A 875 19.74 19.74 14.90
N GLU A 876 20.84 20.45 15.15
CA GLU A 876 21.26 21.63 14.40
C GLU A 876 21.49 21.31 12.92
N ARG A 877 22.15 20.20 12.60
CA ARG A 877 22.40 19.79 11.21
C ARG A 877 21.12 19.49 10.44
N TYR A 878 20.14 18.81 11.06
CA TYR A 878 18.85 18.57 10.42
C TYR A 878 18.02 19.84 10.26
N GLN A 879 18.14 20.78 11.21
CA GLN A 879 17.48 22.08 11.11
C GLN A 879 18.06 22.88 9.94
N LEU A 880 19.37 23.01 9.84
CA LEU A 880 20.04 23.69 8.72
C LEU A 880 19.67 23.07 7.36
N ARG A 881 19.64 21.74 7.28
CA ARG A 881 19.19 21.04 6.05
C ARG A 881 17.74 21.37 5.68
N ALA A 882 16.85 21.50 6.66
CA ALA A 882 15.45 21.87 6.41
C ALA A 882 15.35 23.31 5.91
N GLU A 883 16.12 24.24 6.50
CA GLU A 883 16.21 25.63 6.08
C GLU A 883 16.72 25.76 4.64
N ASP A 884 17.83 25.07 4.30
CA ASP A 884 18.40 25.06 2.94
C ASP A 884 17.41 24.54 1.87
N LYS A 885 16.59 23.58 2.24
CA LYS A 885 15.58 22.99 1.35
C LYS A 885 14.20 23.66 1.44
N GLN A 886 14.06 24.70 2.24
CA GLN A 886 12.77 25.39 2.52
C GLN A 886 11.66 24.43 2.97
N LEU A 887 12.00 23.45 3.82
CA LEU A 887 11.09 22.47 4.38
C LEU A 887 10.76 22.80 5.82
N ASP A 888 9.54 22.43 6.26
CA ASP A 888 9.16 22.53 7.67
C ASP A 888 10.01 21.58 8.53
N PHE A 889 10.65 22.13 9.56
CA PHE A 889 11.44 21.37 10.51
C PHE A 889 10.60 20.89 11.70
N ASN A 890 10.71 19.60 12.04
CA ASN A 890 10.09 19.02 13.23
C ASN A 890 11.13 18.22 14.03
N SER A 891 11.59 18.79 15.15
CA SER A 891 12.57 18.19 16.04
C SER A 891 12.21 16.78 16.52
N LYS A 892 10.91 16.49 16.72
CA LYS A 892 10.40 15.18 17.16
C LYS A 892 10.64 14.06 16.16
N LEU A 893 10.93 14.36 14.90
CA LEU A 893 11.24 13.38 13.88
C LEU A 893 12.73 13.01 13.79
N VAL A 894 13.59 13.67 14.57
CA VAL A 894 15.04 13.47 14.49
C VAL A 894 15.46 12.20 15.24
N LEU A 895 15.13 12.08 16.54
CA LEU A 895 15.62 11.00 17.40
C LEU A 895 14.49 10.18 18.02
N GLY A 896 14.62 8.85 17.95
CA GLY A 896 13.76 7.89 18.65
C GLY A 896 14.59 6.86 19.41
N ILE A 897 14.06 6.41 20.55
CA ILE A 897 14.69 5.37 21.36
C ILE A 897 13.71 4.20 21.49
N ILE A 898 14.12 3.05 21.00
CA ILE A 898 13.33 1.83 20.97
C ILE A 898 13.96 0.77 21.89
N THR A 899 13.12 0.10 22.67
CA THR A 899 13.55 -1.02 23.50
C THR A 899 12.48 -2.13 23.49
N PRO A 900 12.85 -3.42 23.67
CA PRO A 900 11.88 -4.50 23.75
C PRO A 900 11.02 -4.47 25.02
N PHE A 901 11.45 -3.74 26.07
CA PHE A 901 10.87 -3.83 27.42
C PHE A 901 10.32 -2.50 27.94
N LYS A 902 9.07 -2.51 28.39
CA LYS A 902 8.38 -1.32 28.91
C LYS A 902 9.11 -0.70 30.14
N SER A 903 9.65 -1.53 31.07
CA SER A 903 10.43 -1.02 32.20
C SER A 903 11.66 -0.22 31.78
N GLN A 904 12.36 -0.68 30.73
CA GLN A 904 13.51 0.06 30.19
C GLN A 904 13.10 1.38 29.56
N SER A 905 12.02 1.39 28.78
CA SER A 905 11.53 2.65 28.19
C SER A 905 11.12 3.67 29.24
N THR A 906 10.48 3.22 30.33
CA THR A 906 10.10 4.08 31.46
C THR A 906 11.33 4.63 32.20
N LEU A 907 12.34 3.78 32.41
CA LEU A 907 13.62 4.18 33.03
C LEU A 907 14.33 5.26 32.18
N ILE A 908 14.46 5.04 30.87
CA ILE A 908 15.11 5.97 29.95
C ILE A 908 14.33 7.31 29.93
N LYS A 909 13.00 7.30 29.80
CA LYS A 909 12.16 8.51 29.85
C LYS A 909 12.42 9.34 31.13
N ARG A 910 12.44 8.65 32.28
CA ARG A 910 12.68 9.29 33.57
C ARG A 910 14.05 9.94 33.63
N LEU A 911 15.08 9.26 33.12
CA LEU A 911 16.44 9.79 33.12
C LEU A 911 16.58 11.00 32.17
N ILE A 912 15.96 10.96 30.99
CA ILE A 912 15.91 12.09 30.04
C ILE A 912 15.21 13.28 30.68
N ASN A 913 14.03 13.11 31.26
CA ASN A 913 13.29 14.19 31.92
C ASN A 913 14.08 14.83 33.07
N LYS A 914 14.90 14.01 33.79
CA LYS A 914 15.70 14.49 34.92
C LYS A 914 16.98 15.20 34.48
N ARG A 915 17.71 14.64 33.49
CA ARG A 915 19.06 15.10 33.10
C ARG A 915 19.08 16.00 31.88
N LEU A 916 18.08 15.88 31.00
CA LEU A 916 17.99 16.59 29.72
C LEU A 916 16.57 17.18 29.50
N PRO A 917 16.04 17.97 30.46
CA PRO A 917 14.67 18.47 30.39
C PRO A 917 14.42 19.30 29.13
N ASP A 918 15.42 20.01 28.61
CA ASP A 918 15.31 20.86 27.42
C ASP A 918 15.04 20.05 26.13
N TYR A 919 15.46 18.78 26.09
CA TYR A 919 15.28 17.88 24.94
C TYR A 919 14.16 16.84 25.14
N ALA A 920 13.56 16.78 26.34
CA ALA A 920 12.60 15.74 26.70
C ALA A 920 11.35 15.73 25.80
N ALA A 921 10.94 16.89 25.29
CA ALA A 921 9.81 17.03 24.37
C ALA A 921 10.10 16.61 22.93
N ASP A 922 11.38 16.61 22.53
CA ASP A 922 11.83 16.31 21.16
C ASP A 922 12.20 14.85 20.97
N ILE A 923 12.48 14.11 22.05
CA ILE A 923 12.93 12.72 22.00
C ILE A 923 11.77 11.77 22.30
N SER A 924 11.48 10.91 21.32
CA SER A 924 10.48 9.86 21.50
C SER A 924 11.12 8.61 22.09
N VAL A 925 10.57 8.10 23.21
CA VAL A 925 11.05 6.85 23.86
C VAL A 925 9.88 5.88 23.98
N GLY A 926 10.08 4.62 23.60
CA GLY A 926 9.01 3.63 23.68
C GLY A 926 9.43 2.21 23.40
N THR A 927 8.45 1.31 23.47
CA THR A 927 8.63 -0.05 22.95
C THR A 927 8.47 -0.05 21.44
N VAL A 928 8.83 -1.16 20.79
CA VAL A 928 8.68 -1.31 19.34
C VAL A 928 7.24 -1.07 18.88
N HIS A 929 6.25 -1.50 19.64
CA HIS A 929 4.83 -1.26 19.35
C HIS A 929 4.47 0.22 19.33
N THR A 930 5.03 1.00 20.25
CA THR A 930 4.81 2.47 20.32
C THR A 930 5.33 3.18 19.08
N PHE A 931 6.38 2.63 18.43
CA PHE A 931 6.97 3.18 17.20
C PHE A 931 6.37 2.63 15.91
N GLN A 932 5.41 1.74 16.00
CA GLN A 932 4.78 1.20 14.81
C GLN A 932 4.02 2.30 14.06
N GLY A 933 4.26 2.41 12.74
CA GLY A 933 3.75 3.53 11.92
C GLY A 933 4.54 4.84 12.02
N ALA A 934 5.40 5.01 13.03
CA ALA A 934 6.28 6.18 13.17
C ALA A 934 7.67 5.92 12.56
N GLU A 935 8.40 6.99 12.24
CA GLU A 935 9.76 6.91 11.71
C GLU A 935 10.62 8.06 12.25
N ARG A 936 11.93 7.86 12.35
CA ARG A 936 12.89 8.88 12.81
C ARG A 936 14.13 8.86 11.93
N ASN A 937 14.83 9.97 11.87
CA ASN A 937 16.12 10.00 11.18
C ASN A 937 17.11 9.06 11.85
N VAL A 938 17.22 9.15 13.18
CA VAL A 938 18.12 8.33 14.00
C VAL A 938 17.28 7.51 14.99
N ILE A 939 17.52 6.22 15.07
CA ILE A 939 16.96 5.32 16.08
C ILE A 939 18.07 4.78 16.96
N ILE A 940 17.93 4.94 18.27
CA ILE A 940 18.73 4.21 19.27
C ILE A 940 17.95 2.97 19.70
N PHE A 941 18.59 1.82 19.66
CA PHE A 941 18.02 0.55 20.13
C PHE A 941 18.74 0.11 21.41
N SER A 942 17.94 -0.02 22.48
CA SER A 942 18.40 -0.54 23.79
C SER A 942 18.08 -2.02 23.89
N SER A 943 19.10 -2.88 23.84
CA SER A 943 18.93 -4.34 23.86
C SER A 943 18.55 -4.90 25.24
N VAL A 944 18.97 -4.23 26.30
CA VAL A 944 18.69 -4.49 27.72
C VAL A 944 19.45 -5.70 28.29
N TYR A 945 19.67 -6.74 27.52
CA TYR A 945 20.33 -7.96 27.98
C TYR A 945 21.83 -7.76 28.25
N GLY A 946 22.35 -8.47 29.28
CA GLY A 946 23.79 -8.55 29.51
C GLY A 946 24.43 -9.76 28.79
N ASN A 947 25.78 -9.76 28.72
CA ASN A 947 26.54 -10.77 27.96
C ASN A 947 26.46 -12.17 28.54
N GLN A 948 26.05 -12.35 29.80
CA GLN A 948 25.83 -13.67 30.46
C GLN A 948 24.37 -14.15 30.27
N GLU A 949 23.55 -13.39 29.53
CA GLU A 949 22.15 -13.72 29.24
C GLU A 949 21.99 -13.97 27.75
N GLY A 950 21.14 -14.85 27.35
CA GLY A 950 20.74 -14.97 25.96
C GLY A 950 19.65 -13.92 25.62
N CYS A 951 19.69 -13.36 24.44
CA CYS A 951 18.66 -12.44 23.94
C CYS A 951 17.45 -13.20 23.33
N PHE A 952 16.91 -14.14 24.08
CA PHE A 952 15.86 -15.06 23.63
C PHE A 952 14.61 -14.33 23.08
N PHE A 953 14.19 -13.25 23.74
CA PHE A 953 13.02 -12.49 23.29
C PHE A 953 13.22 -11.83 21.93
N ILE A 954 14.41 -11.27 21.66
CA ILE A 954 14.77 -10.67 20.37
C ILE A 954 14.76 -11.74 19.27
N ASN A 955 15.37 -12.91 19.53
CA ASN A 955 15.46 -14.00 18.57
C ASN A 955 14.11 -14.67 18.26
N ARG A 956 13.21 -14.75 19.25
CA ARG A 956 11.89 -15.33 19.07
C ARG A 956 10.96 -14.45 18.23
N ASN A 957 11.17 -13.14 18.25
CA ASN A 957 10.28 -12.16 17.65
C ASN A 957 10.97 -11.44 16.49
N THR A 958 11.23 -12.14 15.37
CA THR A 958 11.86 -11.56 14.16
C THR A 958 11.09 -10.36 13.61
N ASN A 959 9.74 -10.39 13.64
CA ASN A 959 8.90 -9.31 13.20
C ASN A 959 9.09 -8.03 14.02
N LEU A 960 9.37 -8.16 15.32
CA LEU A 960 9.65 -7.02 16.19
C LEU A 960 10.95 -6.32 15.76
N MET A 961 12.01 -7.09 15.47
CA MET A 961 13.27 -6.52 15.00
C MET A 961 13.16 -5.92 13.59
N ASN A 962 12.39 -6.53 12.71
CA ASN A 962 12.06 -5.95 11.41
C ASN A 962 11.43 -4.56 11.56
N VAL A 963 10.45 -4.42 12.47
CA VAL A 963 9.82 -3.13 12.75
C VAL A 963 10.82 -2.16 13.37
N ALA A 964 11.59 -2.56 14.38
CA ALA A 964 12.53 -1.67 15.08
C ALA A 964 13.57 -1.06 14.12
N VAL A 965 14.23 -1.89 13.31
CA VAL A 965 15.28 -1.44 12.38
C VAL A 965 14.70 -0.58 11.25
N SER A 966 13.54 -0.96 10.69
CA SER A 966 12.91 -0.21 9.60
C SER A 966 12.33 1.16 10.02
N ARG A 967 12.38 1.54 11.31
CA ARG A 967 12.02 2.89 11.80
C ARG A 967 13.11 3.93 11.54
N ALA A 968 14.37 3.50 11.41
CA ALA A 968 15.50 4.38 11.15
C ALA A 968 15.54 4.77 9.66
N LYS A 969 15.67 6.06 9.36
CA LYS A 969 15.91 6.54 8.00
C LYS A 969 17.41 6.56 7.69
N ASP A 970 18.17 7.21 8.56
CA ASP A 970 19.57 7.59 8.30
C ASP A 970 20.57 6.78 9.15
N ALA A 971 20.23 6.46 10.42
CA ALA A 971 21.10 5.66 11.29
C ALA A 971 20.29 4.84 12.31
N PHE A 972 20.75 3.62 12.54
CA PHE A 972 20.29 2.71 13.59
C PHE A 972 21.45 2.38 14.51
N VAL A 973 21.39 2.84 15.77
CA VAL A 973 22.46 2.76 16.75
C VAL A 973 22.07 1.79 17.87
N VAL A 974 22.77 0.68 18.02
CA VAL A 974 22.60 -0.24 19.15
C VAL A 974 23.43 0.29 20.31
N ILE A 975 22.81 0.63 21.44
CA ILE A 975 23.53 0.97 22.68
C ILE A 975 23.25 -0.12 23.70
N GLY A 976 24.29 -0.88 24.06
CA GLY A 976 24.20 -2.01 24.96
C GLY A 976 25.36 -2.98 24.82
N ASP A 977 25.29 -4.13 25.52
CA ASP A 977 26.33 -5.15 25.43
C ASP A 977 26.12 -6.04 24.20
N VAL A 978 26.91 -5.81 23.17
CA VAL A 978 26.83 -6.60 21.91
C VAL A 978 27.16 -8.08 22.14
N GLY A 979 27.80 -8.42 23.27
CA GLY A 979 28.04 -9.81 23.68
C GLY A 979 26.76 -10.61 23.94
N CYS A 980 25.64 -9.92 24.28
CA CYS A 980 24.33 -10.56 24.46
C CYS A 980 23.66 -10.97 23.14
N LEU A 981 24.05 -10.33 22.02
CA LEU A 981 23.51 -10.63 20.70
C LEU A 981 24.09 -11.95 20.19
N VAL A 982 23.57 -13.05 20.73
CA VAL A 982 23.99 -14.42 20.42
C VAL A 982 22.97 -15.13 19.54
N GLY A 983 23.47 -15.95 18.61
CA GLY A 983 22.68 -16.73 17.67
C GLY A 983 23.44 -16.93 16.37
N GLY A 984 22.96 -17.81 15.49
CA GLY A 984 23.50 -17.94 14.13
C GLY A 984 23.13 -16.77 13.24
N SER A 985 23.75 -16.66 12.07
CA SER A 985 23.45 -15.64 11.05
C SER A 985 21.96 -15.59 10.59
N ASN A 986 21.19 -16.63 10.87
CA ASN A 986 19.76 -16.70 10.60
C ASN A 986 18.89 -16.22 11.77
N SER A 987 19.47 -15.83 12.90
CA SER A 987 18.74 -15.28 14.04
C SER A 987 18.72 -13.76 14.01
N ALA A 988 17.67 -13.14 14.56
CA ALA A 988 17.55 -11.68 14.55
C ALA A 988 18.72 -10.98 15.25
N ALA A 989 19.15 -11.48 16.40
CA ALA A 989 20.26 -10.91 17.16
C ALA A 989 21.62 -11.20 16.51
N GLY A 990 21.85 -12.42 16.01
CA GLY A 990 23.09 -12.78 15.35
C GLY A 990 23.32 -11.97 14.08
N LEU A 991 22.29 -11.82 13.26
CA LEU A 991 22.33 -10.98 12.06
C LEU A 991 22.54 -9.49 12.42
N LEU A 992 21.87 -8.96 13.46
CA LEU A 992 22.08 -7.60 13.93
C LEU A 992 23.53 -7.35 14.34
N LYS A 993 24.12 -8.26 15.08
CA LYS A 993 25.55 -8.20 15.47
C LYS A 993 26.46 -8.16 14.24
N GLU A 994 26.18 -9.00 13.24
CA GLU A 994 26.96 -9.05 11.99
C GLU A 994 26.90 -7.72 11.22
N PHE A 995 25.72 -7.12 11.12
CA PHE A 995 25.53 -5.83 10.45
C PHE A 995 26.23 -4.68 11.20
N CYS A 996 26.11 -4.63 12.53
CA CYS A 996 26.81 -3.63 13.34
C CYS A 996 28.35 -3.80 13.33
N GLN A 997 28.87 -5.02 13.24
CA GLN A 997 30.33 -5.27 13.16
C GLN A 997 30.90 -4.95 11.77
N LYS A 998 30.15 -5.19 10.69
CA LYS A 998 30.56 -4.80 9.33
C LYS A 998 30.68 -3.29 9.14
N SER A 999 30.05 -2.52 10.01
CA SER A 999 30.03 -1.06 9.95
C SER A 999 31.18 -0.41 10.75
N VAL A 1000 32.04 -1.17 11.40
CA VAL A 1000 33.23 -0.65 12.09
C VAL A 1000 34.33 -0.47 11.05
N PHE A 1001 34.75 0.77 10.81
CA PHE A 1001 35.90 1.14 9.98
C PHE A 1001 37.19 0.80 10.68
#